data_2c9390fea63dc1c81e831364d905c1f9
#
_entry.id   2c9390fea63dc1c81e831364d905c1f9
#
_cell.length_a   1.000
_cell.length_b   1.000
_cell.length_c   1.000
_cell.angle_alpha   90.00
_cell.angle_beta   90.00
_cell.angle_gamma   90.00
#
_symmetry.space_group_name_H-M   'P 1'
#
loop_
_entity.id
_entity.type
_entity.pdbx_description
1 polymer ?
#
loop_
_entity_poly.entity_id
_entity_poly.type
_entity_poly.pdbx_seq_one_letter_code
_entity_poly.pdbx_strand_id
1 'polypeptide(L)'
;MKKHLDFRTLVSRLIVTVVMCLPAWGIPVLAQEAESYAVFDAESATLTFRHDAAKPEGAYALNEGSERPGWSRLPSSIIKKVVFDASFAEARPTTCRGWFASCSSLKTVEGLANLNTEAVTDMYTMFDNCTSLKSLDLSTFNTANVTDMSRMFFSCDSLTSLNVSGFNTSKVTKMDNMFNSCLQLLALDVSSFNTENVTSMDNMFTNCRKLKTLDLKNFDTRKVTSMDYLFNYCQELTSLDVSGFNTENVKSMDYMFAFCLELLSLDVSNFNTQNVTSMQGMFYFCTKLPSIDVSKFDTRNVKSLSYLFGQCNELASVDVSHFNTQNVTNLSSMFCYCKSLAAVDVTNFDTRNVTDMSGLFNGCNKFTSLDVSNFDTRNVENMNAMFADCSKLTTLDVSNFDTRKVENMQNMFIYCNELTSLDVTNFDTRNAKMMGGMFQDCSKITTLDLSNFNTKQVYNMKYMFSGCRELTTIYATDMFDTSAEIYDFPMFSGCYKLVGAVPFDGSKLNRDMANYTTGYFTQGKSTFGPYVAFDATDGTLTFCHGLKMPAGAYKLNDATTTPGWIADHKEDIKKVVFDASFADVKPTSCYQWFAGCTNLTTIEGFKNLKTDEVTTMASMFQDCKGLTTLDAKTLDTQKVTDMKDMFAGCSSLTALDVSTFDTQNAERMSGMFAGCEKVTELELSG
;
A
#
# COMPACT_ATOMS: atom_id res chain seq x y z
N MET A 1 -59.12 24.10 -17.96
CA MET A 1 -58.78 24.56 -16.58
C MET A 1 -59.78 23.95 -15.59
N LYS A 2 -59.43 22.83 -14.97
CA LYS A 2 -60.19 22.23 -13.89
C LYS A 2 -59.41 22.44 -12.59
N LYS A 3 -59.93 23.29 -11.70
CA LYS A 3 -59.42 23.48 -10.35
C LYS A 3 -59.84 22.24 -9.52
N HIS A 4 -58.89 21.46 -9.06
CA HIS A 4 -59.12 20.48 -7.98
C HIS A 4 -59.23 21.25 -6.66
N LEU A 5 -60.38 21.22 -6.04
CA LEU A 5 -60.59 21.70 -4.68
C LEU A 5 -60.11 20.59 -3.71
N ASP A 6 -59.19 20.97 -2.83
CA ASP A 6 -58.62 20.06 -1.84
C ASP A 6 -59.64 19.73 -0.76
N PHE A 7 -59.96 18.44 -0.62
CA PHE A 7 -60.99 17.90 0.27
C PHE A 7 -60.69 18.15 1.77
N ARG A 8 -59.43 18.48 2.10
CA ARG A 8 -58.99 18.80 3.47
C ARG A 8 -59.47 20.16 3.95
N THR A 9 -59.68 21.12 3.06
CA THR A 9 -60.15 22.49 3.40
C THR A 9 -61.66 22.55 3.64
N LEU A 10 -62.40 21.56 3.15
CA LEU A 10 -63.86 21.49 3.34
C LEU A 10 -64.23 20.89 4.71
N VAL A 11 -63.42 19.93 5.22
CA VAL A 11 -63.65 19.29 6.51
C VAL A 11 -63.35 20.26 7.67
N SER A 12 -62.34 21.12 7.55
CA SER A 12 -61.98 22.10 8.58
C SER A 12 -62.98 23.24 8.75
N ARG A 13 -63.78 23.56 7.69
CA ARG A 13 -64.83 24.59 7.78
C ARG A 13 -66.19 24.06 8.27
N LEU A 14 -66.46 22.77 8.19
CA LEU A 14 -67.71 22.17 8.71
C LEU A 14 -67.65 21.94 10.24
N ILE A 15 -66.48 21.79 10.82
CA ILE A 15 -66.30 21.57 12.26
C ILE A 15 -66.50 22.88 13.07
N VAL A 16 -66.19 24.04 12.47
CA VAL A 16 -66.31 25.34 13.17
C VAL A 16 -67.75 25.85 13.24
N THR A 17 -68.66 25.38 12.38
CA THR A 17 -70.09 25.89 12.32
C THR A 17 -71.02 25.07 13.17
N VAL A 18 -70.66 23.90 13.66
CA VAL A 18 -71.52 23.03 14.48
C VAL A 18 -71.35 23.23 16.01
N VAL A 19 -70.30 23.98 16.41
CA VAL A 19 -69.96 24.16 17.86
C VAL A 19 -70.68 25.35 18.52
N MET A 20 -71.51 26.16 17.80
CA MET A 20 -72.18 27.34 18.39
C MET A 20 -73.61 27.15 18.82
N CYS A 21 -74.18 25.93 18.81
CA CYS A 21 -75.62 25.74 19.23
C CYS A 21 -75.88 24.47 20.02
N LEU A 22 -75.09 24.21 21.07
CA LEU A 22 -75.43 23.17 22.05
C LEU A 22 -75.28 23.76 23.45
N PRO A 23 -76.25 23.49 24.39
CA PRO A 23 -76.18 23.98 25.75
C PRO A 23 -75.05 23.25 26.52
N ALA A 24 -74.47 23.95 27.51
CA ALA A 24 -73.34 23.56 28.34
C ALA A 24 -73.50 22.21 29.08
N TRP A 25 -73.31 21.11 28.35
CA TRP A 25 -72.94 19.83 28.95
C TRP A 25 -71.44 19.68 28.77
N GLY A 26 -70.73 19.53 29.90
CA GLY A 26 -69.27 19.46 29.91
C GLY A 26 -68.73 18.58 28.79
N ILE A 27 -68.06 19.17 27.80
CA ILE A 27 -67.26 18.43 26.82
C ILE A 27 -66.22 17.69 27.67
N PRO A 28 -66.19 16.35 27.67
CA PRO A 28 -65.07 15.68 28.31
C PRO A 28 -63.81 16.25 27.61
N VAL A 29 -62.98 16.94 28.35
CA VAL A 29 -61.61 17.24 27.92
C VAL A 29 -61.04 15.89 27.56
N LEU A 30 -60.92 15.60 26.26
CA LEU A 30 -60.20 14.43 25.82
C LEU A 30 -58.87 14.51 26.53
N ALA A 31 -58.65 13.59 27.50
CA ALA A 31 -57.37 13.54 28.17
C ALA A 31 -56.31 13.47 27.09
N GLN A 32 -55.41 14.40 27.08
CA GLN A 32 -54.30 14.43 26.13
C GLN A 32 -53.57 13.12 26.35
N GLU A 33 -53.41 12.30 25.31
CA GLU A 33 -52.66 11.04 25.41
C GLU A 33 -51.24 11.33 25.85
N ALA A 34 -50.66 10.49 26.66
CA ALA A 34 -49.30 10.60 27.14
C ALA A 34 -48.34 10.43 25.91
N GLU A 35 -47.39 11.36 25.74
CA GLU A 35 -46.38 11.35 24.70
C GLU A 35 -44.99 11.21 25.34
N SER A 36 -44.10 10.56 24.61
CA SER A 36 -42.67 10.48 24.97
C SER A 36 -41.92 11.63 24.37
N TYR A 37 -41.17 12.39 25.19
CA TYR A 37 -40.43 13.58 24.76
C TYR A 37 -39.20 13.83 25.63
N ALA A 38 -38.30 14.70 25.16
CA ALA A 38 -37.19 15.21 25.95
C ALA A 38 -37.24 16.74 26.08
N VAL A 39 -36.87 17.27 27.23
CA VAL A 39 -36.81 18.70 27.52
C VAL A 39 -35.39 19.07 27.92
N PHE A 40 -34.84 20.11 27.34
CA PHE A 40 -33.52 20.63 27.71
C PHE A 40 -33.70 21.90 28.57
N ASP A 41 -33.17 21.83 29.79
CA ASP A 41 -33.01 22.97 30.69
C ASP A 41 -31.62 23.56 30.54
N ALA A 42 -31.54 24.79 30.04
CA ALA A 42 -30.28 25.47 29.77
C ALA A 42 -29.55 25.96 31.07
N GLU A 43 -30.29 26.22 32.17
CA GLU A 43 -29.70 26.68 33.41
C GLU A 43 -28.94 25.57 34.10
N SER A 44 -29.53 24.38 34.22
CA SER A 44 -28.88 23.18 34.76
C SER A 44 -28.07 22.38 33.74
N ALA A 45 -28.15 22.72 32.48
CA ALA A 45 -27.58 21.97 31.34
C ALA A 45 -28.04 20.49 31.34
N THR A 46 -29.31 20.24 31.70
CA THR A 46 -29.92 18.92 31.87
C THR A 46 -30.92 18.61 30.74
N LEU A 47 -30.77 17.43 30.13
CA LEU A 47 -31.76 16.86 29.21
C LEU A 47 -32.58 15.84 29.98
N THR A 48 -33.91 16.08 30.15
CA THR A 48 -34.83 15.24 30.88
C THR A 48 -35.80 14.54 29.95
N PHE A 49 -35.91 13.22 30.02
CA PHE A 49 -36.85 12.39 29.27
C PHE A 49 -38.10 12.12 30.10
N ARG A 50 -39.29 12.31 29.52
CA ARG A 50 -40.60 12.13 30.13
C ARG A 50 -41.58 11.44 29.22
N HIS A 51 -42.59 10.81 29.82
CA HIS A 51 -43.77 10.24 29.14
C HIS A 51 -45.01 10.63 29.92
N ASP A 52 -45.64 11.69 29.54
CA ASP A 52 -46.85 12.20 30.18
C ASP A 52 -47.71 13.06 29.19
N ALA A 53 -48.86 13.51 29.65
CA ALA A 53 -49.79 14.34 28.89
C ALA A 53 -49.41 15.85 28.92
N ALA A 54 -48.34 16.24 29.62
CA ALA A 54 -47.99 17.64 29.89
C ALA A 54 -46.75 18.10 29.02
N LYS A 55 -46.66 17.62 27.78
CA LYS A 55 -45.54 17.99 26.88
C LYS A 55 -45.47 19.49 26.68
N PRO A 56 -44.41 20.18 27.14
CA PRO A 56 -44.26 21.61 27.00
C PRO A 56 -43.94 22.02 25.56
N GLU A 57 -44.26 23.29 25.23
CA GLU A 57 -43.80 23.87 23.97
C GLU A 57 -42.30 23.87 23.88
N GLY A 58 -41.73 23.50 22.74
CA GLY A 58 -40.30 23.40 22.51
C GLY A 58 -39.66 22.08 22.97
N ALA A 59 -40.42 21.13 23.56
CA ALA A 59 -39.93 19.80 23.84
C ALA A 59 -39.65 19.01 22.56
N TYR A 60 -38.63 18.20 22.58
CA TYR A 60 -38.19 17.33 21.47
C TYR A 60 -39.00 16.02 21.49
N ALA A 61 -39.57 15.65 20.37
CA ALA A 61 -40.07 14.27 20.18
C ALA A 61 -38.93 13.28 20.11
N LEU A 62 -39.17 12.02 20.49
CA LEU A 62 -38.22 10.94 20.24
C LEU A 62 -38.05 10.73 18.73
N ASN A 63 -36.86 10.32 18.32
CA ASN A 63 -36.61 9.95 16.92
C ASN A 63 -37.21 8.57 16.59
N GLU A 64 -37.47 8.36 15.30
CA GLU A 64 -37.92 7.09 14.74
C GLU A 64 -36.93 6.57 13.70
N GLY A 65 -36.84 5.26 13.59
CA GLY A 65 -35.98 4.62 12.59
C GLY A 65 -34.51 5.09 12.66
N SER A 66 -33.99 5.51 11.52
CA SER A 66 -32.59 5.95 11.37
C SER A 66 -32.37 7.47 11.56
N GLU A 67 -33.42 8.22 11.90
CA GLU A 67 -33.32 9.66 12.10
C GLU A 67 -32.52 10.01 13.36
N ARG A 68 -31.93 11.21 13.37
CA ARG A 68 -31.27 11.75 14.57
C ARG A 68 -32.30 12.42 15.45
N PRO A 69 -32.16 12.32 16.80
CA PRO A 69 -33.08 12.99 17.72
C PRO A 69 -33.01 14.51 17.56
N GLY A 70 -34.16 15.17 17.80
CA GLY A 70 -34.29 16.63 17.66
C GLY A 70 -33.30 17.44 18.50
N TRP A 71 -32.94 16.94 19.70
CA TRP A 71 -31.96 17.56 20.60
C TRP A 71 -30.51 17.42 20.11
N SER A 72 -30.22 16.59 19.09
CA SER A 72 -28.90 16.52 18.48
C SER A 72 -28.47 17.83 17.78
N ARG A 73 -29.40 18.78 17.59
CA ARG A 73 -29.14 20.13 17.08
C ARG A 73 -28.57 21.08 18.16
N LEU A 74 -28.63 20.69 19.42
CA LEU A 74 -28.01 21.45 20.51
C LEU A 74 -26.46 21.38 20.36
N PRO A 75 -25.73 22.44 20.79
CA PRO A 75 -24.27 22.40 20.79
C PRO A 75 -23.74 21.20 21.59
N SER A 76 -22.74 20.51 21.07
CA SER A 76 -22.22 19.26 21.65
C SER A 76 -21.72 19.37 23.10
N SER A 77 -21.33 20.57 23.53
CA SER A 77 -20.82 20.83 24.88
C SER A 77 -21.87 21.30 25.87
N ILE A 78 -23.13 21.42 25.48
CA ILE A 78 -24.14 22.06 26.33
C ILE A 78 -24.79 21.07 27.29
N ILE A 79 -24.99 19.80 26.90
CA ILE A 79 -25.64 18.79 27.76
C ILE A 79 -24.59 18.21 28.71
N LYS A 80 -24.77 18.46 30.02
CA LYS A 80 -23.88 17.94 31.07
C LYS A 80 -24.47 16.80 31.87
N LYS A 81 -25.80 16.71 31.90
CA LYS A 81 -26.55 15.70 32.63
C LYS A 81 -27.75 15.23 31.80
N VAL A 82 -28.04 13.94 31.91
CA VAL A 82 -29.25 13.32 31.37
C VAL A 82 -30.03 12.71 32.52
N VAL A 83 -31.36 12.87 32.53
CA VAL A 83 -32.26 12.27 33.51
C VAL A 83 -33.42 11.57 32.78
N PHE A 84 -33.64 10.29 33.10
CA PHE A 84 -34.88 9.59 32.75
C PHE A 84 -35.83 9.69 33.94
N ASP A 85 -36.84 10.53 33.82
CA ASP A 85 -37.87 10.73 34.84
C ASP A 85 -38.63 9.43 35.07
N ALA A 86 -39.22 9.24 36.24
CA ALA A 86 -40.00 8.02 36.58
C ALA A 86 -41.15 7.79 35.58
N SER A 87 -41.76 8.84 35.02
CA SER A 87 -42.80 8.75 33.99
C SER A 87 -42.34 8.02 32.73
N PHE A 88 -41.03 8.12 32.42
CA PHE A 88 -40.45 7.53 31.20
C PHE A 88 -40.44 6.00 31.21
N ALA A 89 -40.70 5.36 32.34
CA ALA A 89 -40.79 3.90 32.44
C ALA A 89 -41.93 3.31 31.57
N GLU A 90 -42.93 4.09 31.24
CA GLU A 90 -44.02 3.72 30.35
C GLU A 90 -43.72 3.96 28.85
N ALA A 91 -42.67 4.67 28.55
CA ALA A 91 -42.22 4.89 27.16
C ALA A 91 -41.73 3.60 26.52
N ARG A 92 -41.95 3.45 25.21
CA ARG A 92 -41.51 2.26 24.43
C ARG A 92 -40.78 2.71 23.19
N PRO A 93 -39.57 3.29 23.33
CA PRO A 93 -38.80 3.71 22.18
C PRO A 93 -38.43 2.49 21.32
N THR A 94 -38.44 2.67 19.99
CA THR A 94 -38.03 1.63 19.03
C THR A 94 -36.57 1.78 18.60
N THR A 95 -35.99 2.94 18.88
CA THR A 95 -34.56 3.23 18.60
C THR A 95 -33.98 4.15 19.68
N CYS A 96 -32.71 3.90 20.00
CA CYS A 96 -31.87 4.82 20.80
C CYS A 96 -30.73 5.40 19.95
N ARG A 97 -30.86 5.31 18.62
CA ARG A 97 -29.85 5.74 17.66
C ARG A 97 -29.46 7.22 17.89
N GLY A 98 -28.18 7.43 18.20
CA GLY A 98 -27.58 8.75 18.33
C GLY A 98 -28.12 9.61 19.48
N TRP A 99 -28.80 9.04 20.48
CA TRP A 99 -29.46 9.82 21.53
C TRP A 99 -28.54 10.80 22.25
N PHE A 100 -27.31 10.40 22.52
CA PHE A 100 -26.31 11.23 23.20
C PHE A 100 -25.05 11.44 22.35
N ALA A 101 -25.16 11.18 21.04
CA ALA A 101 -24.04 11.34 20.12
C ALA A 101 -23.47 12.75 20.19
N SER A 102 -22.17 12.83 20.37
CA SER A 102 -21.41 14.10 20.50
C SER A 102 -21.76 14.94 21.75
N CYS A 103 -22.38 14.38 22.77
CA CYS A 103 -22.56 15.07 24.06
C CYS A 103 -21.24 15.10 24.83
N SER A 104 -20.24 15.83 24.32
CA SER A 104 -18.86 15.82 24.82
C SER A 104 -18.70 16.28 26.28
N SER A 105 -19.64 17.06 26.81
CA SER A 105 -19.66 17.52 28.21
C SER A 105 -20.52 16.66 29.13
N LEU A 106 -21.17 15.61 28.63
CA LEU A 106 -22.01 14.72 29.41
C LEU A 106 -21.19 13.99 30.49
N LYS A 107 -21.56 14.20 31.76
CA LYS A 107 -20.88 13.62 32.93
C LYS A 107 -21.67 12.51 33.61
N THR A 108 -22.99 12.66 33.64
CA THR A 108 -23.89 11.76 34.39
C THR A 108 -25.15 11.45 33.60
N VAL A 109 -25.61 10.20 33.70
CA VAL A 109 -26.91 9.74 33.18
C VAL A 109 -27.63 9.09 34.38
N GLU A 110 -28.76 9.66 34.78
CA GLU A 110 -29.55 9.22 35.93
C GLU A 110 -30.87 8.59 35.47
N GLY A 111 -31.40 7.67 36.27
CA GLY A 111 -32.72 7.05 36.02
C GLY A 111 -32.72 6.07 34.84
N LEU A 112 -31.59 5.49 34.46
CA LEU A 112 -31.51 4.53 33.36
C LEU A 112 -32.45 3.32 33.50
N ALA A 113 -32.84 2.94 34.75
CA ALA A 113 -33.83 1.92 34.99
C ALA A 113 -35.25 2.29 34.48
N ASN A 114 -35.51 3.59 34.26
CA ASN A 114 -36.76 4.07 33.67
C ASN A 114 -36.75 4.08 32.13
N LEU A 115 -35.60 3.77 31.49
CA LEU A 115 -35.53 3.57 30.04
C LEU A 115 -35.84 2.12 29.69
N ASN A 116 -37.06 1.86 29.22
CA ASN A 116 -37.43 0.54 28.71
C ASN A 116 -36.91 0.35 27.28
N THR A 117 -35.95 -0.55 27.12
CA THR A 117 -35.30 -0.82 25.83
C THR A 117 -35.83 -2.07 25.13
N GLU A 118 -36.92 -2.70 25.62
CA GLU A 118 -37.45 -3.95 25.07
C GLU A 118 -37.79 -3.90 23.58
N ALA A 119 -38.32 -2.73 23.12
CA ALA A 119 -38.68 -2.52 21.71
C ALA A 119 -37.54 -1.95 20.85
N VAL A 120 -36.40 -1.66 21.46
CA VAL A 120 -35.25 -1.00 20.74
C VAL A 120 -34.59 -2.02 19.81
N THR A 121 -34.44 -1.61 18.54
CA THR A 121 -33.78 -2.42 17.51
C THR A 121 -32.44 -1.83 17.03
N ASP A 122 -32.15 -0.57 17.36
CA ASP A 122 -30.98 0.17 16.89
C ASP A 122 -30.41 1.05 18.02
N MET A 123 -29.13 0.79 18.38
CA MET A 123 -28.37 1.58 19.37
C MET A 123 -27.11 2.19 18.75
N TYR A 124 -27.08 2.31 17.42
CA TYR A 124 -25.96 2.92 16.69
C TYR A 124 -25.63 4.30 17.26
N THR A 125 -24.36 4.54 17.59
CA THR A 125 -23.83 5.83 18.10
C THR A 125 -24.55 6.37 19.35
N MET A 126 -25.20 5.53 20.19
CA MET A 126 -26.00 6.03 21.32
C MET A 126 -25.20 6.96 22.25
N PHE A 127 -23.94 6.62 22.59
CA PHE A 127 -23.02 7.42 23.42
C PHE A 127 -21.76 7.84 22.66
N ASP A 128 -21.78 7.89 21.33
CA ASP A 128 -20.64 8.29 20.49
C ASP A 128 -20.12 9.68 20.90
N ASN A 129 -18.81 9.82 21.14
CA ASN A 129 -18.16 11.08 21.54
C ASN A 129 -18.68 11.66 22.90
N CYS A 130 -19.09 10.84 23.83
CA CYS A 130 -19.35 11.26 25.21
C CYS A 130 -18.03 11.33 26.00
N THR A 131 -17.13 12.21 25.58
CA THR A 131 -15.72 12.26 26.02
C THR A 131 -15.53 12.59 27.51
N SER A 132 -16.54 13.17 28.20
CA SER A 132 -16.48 13.49 29.63
C SER A 132 -17.15 12.45 30.55
N LEU A 133 -17.80 11.43 29.98
CA LEU A 133 -18.52 10.41 30.74
C LEU A 133 -17.52 9.44 31.38
N LYS A 134 -17.59 9.30 32.74
CA LYS A 134 -16.62 8.50 33.50
C LYS A 134 -17.09 7.08 33.83
N SER A 135 -18.38 6.93 34.02
CA SER A 135 -18.97 5.62 34.34
C SER A 135 -20.36 5.50 33.76
N LEU A 136 -20.75 4.29 33.39
CA LEU A 136 -22.07 4.01 32.87
C LEU A 136 -22.48 2.58 33.26
N ASP A 137 -23.68 2.44 33.84
CA ASP A 137 -24.26 1.14 34.18
C ASP A 137 -25.50 0.91 33.31
N LEU A 138 -25.40 -0.05 32.37
CA LEU A 138 -26.45 -0.44 31.43
C LEU A 138 -26.96 -1.86 31.71
N SER A 139 -26.74 -2.40 32.92
CA SER A 139 -27.14 -3.73 33.29
C SER A 139 -28.67 -4.00 33.22
N THR A 140 -29.46 -2.88 33.21
CA THR A 140 -30.95 -2.97 33.10
C THR A 140 -31.42 -2.96 31.64
N PHE A 141 -30.54 -2.79 30.66
CA PHE A 141 -30.95 -2.70 29.26
C PHE A 141 -31.36 -4.10 28.73
N ASN A 142 -32.57 -4.19 28.17
CA ASN A 142 -32.96 -5.31 27.35
C ASN A 142 -32.57 -5.08 25.91
N THR A 143 -31.52 -5.75 25.43
CA THR A 143 -30.98 -5.60 24.08
C THR A 143 -31.35 -6.75 23.13
N ALA A 144 -32.28 -7.61 23.53
CA ALA A 144 -32.65 -8.84 22.81
C ALA A 144 -33.16 -8.60 21.35
N ASN A 145 -33.60 -7.37 21.05
CA ASN A 145 -34.08 -7.01 19.71
C ASN A 145 -33.09 -6.09 18.93
N VAL A 146 -31.96 -5.73 19.54
CA VAL A 146 -30.98 -4.84 18.90
C VAL A 146 -30.21 -5.58 17.81
N THR A 147 -30.07 -4.95 16.64
CA THR A 147 -29.35 -5.49 15.48
C THR A 147 -28.09 -4.72 15.13
N ASP A 148 -27.98 -3.45 15.55
CA ASP A 148 -26.83 -2.58 15.30
C ASP A 148 -26.38 -1.90 16.59
N MET A 149 -25.16 -2.20 17.04
CA MET A 149 -24.48 -1.58 18.18
C MET A 149 -23.19 -0.85 17.75
N SER A 150 -23.03 -0.63 16.45
CA SER A 150 -21.81 0.01 15.93
C SER A 150 -21.63 1.39 16.57
N ARG A 151 -20.39 1.70 16.97
CA ARG A 151 -19.98 2.99 17.56
C ARG A 151 -20.75 3.37 18.84
N MET A 152 -21.39 2.42 19.53
CA MET A 152 -22.24 2.75 20.68
C MET A 152 -21.50 3.55 21.76
N PHE A 153 -20.22 3.26 21.99
CA PHE A 153 -19.35 3.96 22.95
C PHE A 153 -18.10 4.54 22.30
N PHE A 154 -18.15 4.83 21.00
CA PHE A 154 -17.02 5.37 20.27
C PHE A 154 -16.54 6.70 20.90
N SER A 155 -15.23 6.82 21.16
CA SER A 155 -14.62 8.01 21.79
C SER A 155 -15.26 8.41 23.12
N CYS A 156 -15.61 7.44 23.95
CA CYS A 156 -15.89 7.67 25.36
C CYS A 156 -14.56 7.76 26.14
N ASP A 157 -13.74 8.78 25.83
CA ASP A 157 -12.34 8.89 26.21
C ASP A 157 -12.08 8.82 27.73
N SER A 158 -13.00 9.34 28.54
CA SER A 158 -12.87 9.38 30.02
C SER A 158 -13.51 8.17 30.72
N LEU A 159 -14.12 7.26 29.98
CA LEU A 159 -14.88 6.14 30.55
C LEU A 159 -13.91 5.16 31.23
N THR A 160 -14.01 5.03 32.55
CA THR A 160 -13.17 4.12 33.37
C THR A 160 -13.90 2.85 33.76
N SER A 161 -15.25 2.88 33.78
CA SER A 161 -16.12 1.78 34.18
C SER A 161 -17.36 1.75 33.29
N LEU A 162 -17.63 0.59 32.70
CA LEU A 162 -18.78 0.32 31.86
C LEU A 162 -19.36 -1.07 32.23
N ASN A 163 -20.65 -1.09 32.62
CA ASN A 163 -21.36 -2.34 32.90
C ASN A 163 -22.34 -2.65 31.75
N VAL A 164 -22.05 -3.67 30.97
CA VAL A 164 -22.87 -4.20 29.88
C VAL A 164 -23.28 -5.68 30.13
N SER A 165 -23.18 -6.16 31.37
CA SER A 165 -23.43 -7.57 31.72
C SER A 165 -24.85 -8.06 31.40
N GLY A 166 -25.82 -7.13 31.26
CA GLY A 166 -27.20 -7.42 30.85
C GLY A 166 -27.43 -7.56 29.34
N PHE A 167 -26.40 -7.31 28.51
CA PHE A 167 -26.58 -7.30 27.07
C PHE A 167 -26.84 -8.69 26.49
N ASN A 168 -27.95 -8.84 25.79
CA ASN A 168 -28.21 -9.96 24.89
C ASN A 168 -27.93 -9.53 23.46
N THR A 169 -26.83 -10.01 22.86
CA THR A 169 -26.40 -9.62 21.53
C THR A 169 -26.70 -10.64 20.44
N SER A 170 -27.60 -11.62 20.74
CA SER A 170 -27.89 -12.73 19.81
C SER A 170 -28.45 -12.31 18.44
N LYS A 171 -29.06 -11.14 18.32
CA LYS A 171 -29.53 -10.59 17.04
C LYS A 171 -28.60 -9.54 16.43
N VAL A 172 -27.52 -9.16 17.12
CA VAL A 172 -26.61 -8.13 16.64
C VAL A 172 -25.82 -8.65 15.45
N THR A 173 -25.78 -7.88 14.38
CA THR A 173 -25.04 -8.17 13.15
C THR A 173 -23.83 -7.25 12.94
N LYS A 174 -23.80 -6.11 13.65
CA LYS A 174 -22.76 -5.08 13.51
C LYS A 174 -22.31 -4.59 14.88
N MET A 175 -20.98 -4.67 15.11
CA MET A 175 -20.31 -4.18 16.32
C MET A 175 -19.09 -3.30 15.99
N ASP A 176 -19.04 -2.79 14.76
CA ASP A 176 -17.88 -1.98 14.31
C ASP A 176 -17.67 -0.78 15.22
N ASN A 177 -16.43 -0.60 15.68
CA ASN A 177 -16.05 0.54 16.52
C ASN A 177 -16.80 0.63 17.86
N MET A 178 -17.42 -0.42 18.35
CA MET A 178 -18.33 -0.32 19.51
C MET A 178 -17.67 0.32 20.73
N PHE A 179 -16.42 -0.04 21.05
CA PHE A 179 -15.64 0.50 22.17
C PHE A 179 -14.40 1.29 21.70
N ASN A 180 -14.32 1.63 20.42
CA ASN A 180 -13.16 2.33 19.87
C ASN A 180 -12.91 3.65 20.62
N SER A 181 -11.66 3.87 21.04
CA SER A 181 -11.22 5.04 21.78
C SER A 181 -11.86 5.20 23.19
N CYS A 182 -12.18 4.09 23.84
CA CYS A 182 -12.42 4.09 25.27
C CYS A 182 -11.06 4.12 26.02
N LEU A 183 -10.36 5.26 25.94
CA LEU A 183 -8.94 5.39 26.31
C LEU A 183 -8.62 5.00 27.76
N GLN A 184 -9.55 5.20 28.68
CA GLN A 184 -9.34 5.02 30.12
C GLN A 184 -10.04 3.77 30.67
N LEU A 185 -10.66 2.93 29.82
CA LEU A 185 -11.36 1.75 30.25
C LEU A 185 -10.37 0.70 30.80
N LEU A 186 -10.51 0.38 32.09
CA LEU A 186 -9.57 -0.49 32.81
C LEU A 186 -9.90 -1.97 32.66
N ALA A 187 -11.19 -2.30 32.59
CA ALA A 187 -11.72 -3.64 32.43
C ALA A 187 -13.08 -3.56 31.70
N LEU A 188 -13.40 -4.60 30.95
CA LEU A 188 -14.64 -4.73 30.22
C LEU A 188 -15.10 -6.19 30.28
N ASP A 189 -16.29 -6.43 30.81
CA ASP A 189 -16.91 -7.75 30.81
C ASP A 189 -17.85 -7.88 29.62
N VAL A 190 -17.44 -8.68 28.62
CA VAL A 190 -18.23 -9.05 27.44
C VAL A 190 -18.60 -10.52 27.43
N SER A 191 -18.57 -11.20 28.59
CA SER A 191 -18.86 -12.62 28.72
C SER A 191 -20.31 -12.98 28.36
N SER A 192 -21.23 -12.00 28.40
CA SER A 192 -22.63 -12.15 27.96
C SER A 192 -22.81 -12.04 26.44
N PHE A 193 -21.80 -11.62 25.69
CA PHE A 193 -21.96 -11.37 24.26
C PHE A 193 -22.05 -12.67 23.47
N ASN A 194 -23.11 -12.79 22.68
CA ASN A 194 -23.26 -13.79 21.62
C ASN A 194 -23.01 -13.13 20.28
N THR A 195 -21.93 -13.50 19.58
CA THR A 195 -21.52 -12.89 18.32
C THR A 195 -21.79 -13.76 17.10
N GLU A 196 -22.60 -14.82 17.23
CA GLU A 196 -22.91 -15.81 16.17
C GLU A 196 -23.45 -15.18 14.86
N ASN A 197 -24.05 -13.99 14.95
CA ASN A 197 -24.62 -13.28 13.82
C ASN A 197 -23.80 -12.06 13.37
N VAL A 198 -22.69 -11.77 14.04
CA VAL A 198 -21.83 -10.63 13.72
C VAL A 198 -21.01 -10.91 12.46
N THR A 199 -21.04 -9.97 11.51
CA THR A 199 -20.35 -10.09 10.23
C THR A 199 -19.11 -9.18 10.12
N SER A 200 -19.01 -8.16 10.95
CA SER A 200 -17.85 -7.26 11.05
C SER A 200 -17.62 -6.86 12.50
N MET A 201 -16.34 -6.86 12.90
CA MET A 201 -15.86 -6.42 14.21
C MET A 201 -14.75 -5.39 14.06
N ASP A 202 -14.70 -4.69 12.92
CA ASP A 202 -13.63 -3.75 12.63
C ASP A 202 -13.52 -2.68 13.70
N ASN A 203 -12.31 -2.49 14.20
CA ASN A 203 -12.02 -1.48 15.21
C ASN A 203 -12.76 -1.65 16.55
N MET A 204 -13.37 -2.80 16.86
CA MET A 204 -14.27 -2.91 18.01
C MET A 204 -13.62 -2.48 19.33
N PHE A 205 -12.36 -2.84 19.56
CA PHE A 205 -11.60 -2.50 20.76
C PHE A 205 -10.41 -1.57 20.46
N THR A 206 -10.34 -0.99 19.25
CA THR A 206 -9.25 -0.08 18.89
C THR A 206 -9.10 1.02 19.94
N ASN A 207 -7.82 1.27 20.32
CA ASN A 207 -7.47 2.38 21.19
C ASN A 207 -8.04 2.26 22.64
N CYS A 208 -8.35 1.03 23.09
CA CYS A 208 -8.65 0.74 24.50
C CYS A 208 -7.31 0.62 25.28
N ARG A 209 -6.60 1.75 25.41
CA ARG A 209 -5.18 1.78 25.84
C ARG A 209 -4.90 1.20 27.22
N LYS A 210 -5.86 1.31 28.14
CA LYS A 210 -5.74 0.91 29.55
C LYS A 210 -6.27 -0.49 29.83
N LEU A 211 -6.87 -1.13 28.83
CA LEU A 211 -7.43 -2.47 28.97
C LEU A 211 -6.30 -3.50 29.11
N LYS A 212 -6.29 -4.26 30.22
CA LYS A 212 -5.20 -5.20 30.53
C LYS A 212 -5.51 -6.63 30.12
N THR A 213 -6.77 -7.00 30.22
CA THR A 213 -7.28 -8.34 29.88
C THR A 213 -8.66 -8.23 29.25
N LEU A 214 -8.99 -9.19 28.40
CA LEU A 214 -10.30 -9.28 27.76
C LEU A 214 -10.66 -10.76 27.58
N ASP A 215 -11.80 -11.20 28.13
CA ASP A 215 -12.31 -12.56 27.98
C ASP A 215 -13.22 -12.66 26.75
N LEU A 216 -12.75 -13.36 25.71
CA LEU A 216 -13.43 -13.50 24.42
C LEU A 216 -13.89 -14.95 24.15
N LYS A 217 -13.88 -15.84 25.18
CA LYS A 217 -14.19 -17.27 25.00
C LYS A 217 -15.55 -17.56 24.37
N ASN A 218 -16.51 -16.62 24.51
CA ASN A 218 -17.86 -16.76 23.96
C ASN A 218 -18.02 -16.12 22.57
N PHE A 219 -16.95 -15.56 22.02
CA PHE A 219 -17.02 -14.93 20.68
C PHE A 219 -17.04 -15.99 19.59
N ASP A 220 -18.15 -16.06 18.87
CA ASP A 220 -18.29 -16.84 17.64
C ASP A 220 -17.99 -15.95 16.43
N THR A 221 -16.91 -16.23 15.73
CA THR A 221 -16.44 -15.41 14.60
C THR A 221 -16.66 -16.07 13.25
N ARG A 222 -17.45 -17.18 13.18
CA ARG A 222 -17.68 -17.93 11.93
C ARG A 222 -18.27 -17.12 10.78
N LYS A 223 -19.01 -16.04 11.05
CA LYS A 223 -19.59 -15.15 10.03
C LYS A 223 -18.78 -13.88 9.80
N VAL A 224 -17.73 -13.66 10.58
CA VAL A 224 -16.92 -12.44 10.46
C VAL A 224 -16.09 -12.50 9.20
N THR A 225 -16.14 -11.42 8.42
CA THR A 225 -15.41 -11.27 7.14
C THR A 225 -14.26 -10.30 7.19
N SER A 226 -14.21 -9.43 8.21
CA SER A 226 -13.11 -8.48 8.46
C SER A 226 -12.87 -8.34 9.97
N MET A 227 -11.60 -8.29 10.35
CA MET A 227 -11.13 -8.06 11.71
C MET A 227 -10.09 -6.93 11.76
N ASP A 228 -10.22 -5.98 10.83
CA ASP A 228 -9.25 -4.89 10.71
C ASP A 228 -9.24 -4.05 11.98
N TYR A 229 -8.04 -3.80 12.51
CA TYR A 229 -7.80 -2.97 13.69
C TYR A 229 -8.48 -3.45 14.98
N LEU A 230 -8.95 -4.71 15.05
CA LEU A 230 -9.82 -5.19 16.16
C LEU A 230 -9.28 -4.85 17.55
N PHE A 231 -7.98 -5.05 17.81
CA PHE A 231 -7.28 -4.75 19.07
C PHE A 231 -6.19 -3.69 18.91
N ASN A 232 -6.24 -2.91 17.83
CA ASN A 232 -5.22 -1.92 17.54
C ASN A 232 -5.11 -0.88 18.68
N TYR A 233 -3.88 -0.54 19.10
CA TYR A 233 -3.61 0.35 20.24
C TYR A 233 -4.17 -0.12 21.60
N CYS A 234 -4.36 -1.41 21.83
CA CYS A 234 -4.57 -1.96 23.14
C CYS A 234 -3.23 -2.09 23.90
N GLN A 235 -2.69 -0.93 24.29
CA GLN A 235 -1.28 -0.77 24.70
C GLN A 235 -0.90 -1.55 25.95
N GLU A 236 -1.80 -1.65 26.96
CA GLU A 236 -1.54 -2.32 28.24
C GLU A 236 -2.02 -3.79 28.24
N LEU A 237 -2.52 -4.31 27.10
CA LEU A 237 -2.96 -5.69 27.00
C LEU A 237 -1.73 -6.63 27.07
N THR A 238 -1.69 -7.51 28.11
CA THR A 238 -0.54 -8.38 28.34
C THR A 238 -0.72 -9.77 27.80
N SER A 239 -1.97 -10.22 27.64
CA SER A 239 -2.33 -11.51 27.05
C SER A 239 -3.72 -11.43 26.44
N LEU A 240 -3.97 -12.21 25.42
CA LEU A 240 -5.26 -12.30 24.75
C LEU A 240 -5.49 -13.74 24.28
N ASP A 241 -6.59 -14.34 24.69
CA ASP A 241 -7.01 -15.66 24.21
C ASP A 241 -7.94 -15.51 23.01
N VAL A 242 -7.42 -15.85 21.82
CA VAL A 242 -8.14 -15.89 20.56
C VAL A 242 -8.28 -17.32 20.01
N SER A 243 -8.05 -18.33 20.85
CA SER A 243 -8.12 -19.75 20.47
C SER A 243 -9.51 -20.17 19.99
N GLY A 244 -10.57 -19.45 20.40
CA GLY A 244 -11.94 -19.65 19.93
C GLY A 244 -12.27 -19.03 18.57
N PHE A 245 -11.39 -18.21 18.01
CA PHE A 245 -11.70 -17.50 16.77
C PHE A 245 -11.68 -18.44 15.56
N ASN A 246 -12.76 -18.47 14.81
CA ASN A 246 -12.82 -19.07 13.48
C ASN A 246 -12.59 -17.97 12.44
N THR A 247 -11.50 -18.06 11.69
CA THR A 247 -11.10 -17.06 10.71
C THR A 247 -11.29 -17.50 9.26
N GLU A 248 -12.00 -18.62 9.04
CA GLU A 248 -12.20 -19.22 7.71
C GLU A 248 -12.79 -18.24 6.67
N ASN A 249 -13.69 -17.35 7.10
CA ASN A 249 -14.37 -16.40 6.24
C ASN A 249 -13.70 -15.01 6.21
N VAL A 250 -12.64 -14.81 6.99
CA VAL A 250 -11.98 -13.51 7.11
C VAL A 250 -11.13 -13.23 5.85
N LYS A 251 -11.30 -12.03 5.30
CA LYS A 251 -10.59 -11.54 4.11
C LYS A 251 -9.50 -10.53 4.42
N SER A 252 -9.62 -9.83 5.55
CA SER A 252 -8.65 -8.83 5.99
C SER A 252 -8.44 -8.89 7.49
N MET A 253 -7.17 -8.77 7.91
CA MET A 253 -6.71 -8.72 9.30
C MET A 253 -5.71 -7.57 9.50
N ASP A 254 -5.88 -6.48 8.73
CA ASP A 254 -4.96 -5.37 8.76
C ASP A 254 -4.90 -4.75 10.16
N TYR A 255 -3.67 -4.61 10.69
CA TYR A 255 -3.39 -4.00 11.99
C TYR A 255 -4.16 -4.61 13.17
N MET A 256 -4.61 -5.88 13.07
CA MET A 256 -5.49 -6.51 14.05
C MET A 256 -4.96 -6.42 15.49
N PHE A 257 -3.66 -6.63 15.70
CA PHE A 257 -2.98 -6.56 17.01
C PHE A 257 -1.96 -5.44 17.06
N ALA A 258 -1.98 -4.49 16.12
CA ALA A 258 -0.95 -3.47 16.06
C ALA A 258 -0.97 -2.58 17.31
N PHE A 259 0.22 -2.15 17.74
CA PHE A 259 0.41 -1.33 18.95
C PHE A 259 -0.08 -1.98 20.25
N CYS A 260 -0.14 -3.32 20.32
CA CYS A 260 -0.26 -4.05 21.57
C CYS A 260 1.13 -4.15 22.24
N LEU A 261 1.57 -3.04 22.83
CA LEU A 261 2.96 -2.84 23.26
C LEU A 261 3.41 -3.79 24.36
N GLU A 262 2.50 -4.18 25.26
CA GLU A 262 2.77 -5.00 26.45
C GLU A 262 2.43 -6.48 26.22
N LEU A 263 2.04 -6.89 24.99
CA LEU A 263 1.64 -8.27 24.70
C LEU A 263 2.85 -9.21 24.80
N LEU A 264 2.77 -10.17 25.74
CA LEU A 264 3.85 -11.10 26.04
C LEU A 264 3.71 -12.44 25.33
N SER A 265 2.46 -12.81 24.97
CA SER A 265 2.16 -14.03 24.25
C SER A 265 0.87 -13.89 23.46
N LEU A 266 0.80 -14.54 22.31
CA LEU A 266 -0.39 -14.61 21.47
C LEU A 266 -0.38 -15.93 20.72
N ASP A 267 -1.44 -16.72 20.85
CA ASP A 267 -1.61 -17.96 20.10
C ASP A 267 -2.58 -17.75 18.93
N VAL A 268 -2.04 -17.81 17.73
CA VAL A 268 -2.79 -17.72 16.46
C VAL A 268 -2.70 -19.01 15.64
N SER A 269 -2.30 -20.12 16.27
CA SER A 269 -2.09 -21.42 15.61
C SER A 269 -3.37 -22.02 15.02
N ASN A 270 -4.56 -21.55 15.44
CA ASN A 270 -5.86 -21.93 14.91
C ASN A 270 -6.37 -21.02 13.77
N PHE A 271 -5.64 -19.95 13.43
CA PHE A 271 -6.09 -19.04 12.38
C PHE A 271 -6.01 -19.70 10.99
N ASN A 272 -7.15 -19.79 10.32
CA ASN A 272 -7.24 -20.18 8.92
C ASN A 272 -7.18 -18.91 8.05
N THR A 273 -6.07 -18.71 7.35
CA THR A 273 -5.84 -17.51 6.54
C THR A 273 -5.98 -17.74 5.03
N GLN A 274 -6.52 -18.91 4.62
CA GLN A 274 -6.65 -19.28 3.18
C GLN A 274 -7.42 -18.26 2.34
N ASN A 275 -8.35 -17.51 2.92
CA ASN A 275 -9.16 -16.50 2.25
C ASN A 275 -8.68 -15.06 2.50
N VAL A 276 -7.61 -14.90 3.27
CA VAL A 276 -7.08 -13.58 3.62
C VAL A 276 -6.30 -13.00 2.44
N THR A 277 -6.62 -11.77 2.09
CA THR A 277 -5.98 -11.01 1.00
C THR A 277 -5.07 -9.90 1.49
N SER A 278 -5.19 -9.49 2.76
CA SER A 278 -4.31 -8.49 3.40
C SER A 278 -4.11 -8.82 4.88
N MET A 279 -2.86 -8.70 5.34
CA MET A 279 -2.42 -8.84 6.74
C MET A 279 -1.46 -7.70 7.09
N GLN A 280 -1.62 -6.55 6.44
CA GLN A 280 -0.73 -5.42 6.65
C GLN A 280 -0.66 -5.06 8.13
N GLY A 281 0.56 -4.99 8.67
CA GLY A 281 0.79 -4.57 10.05
C GLY A 281 0.09 -5.38 11.13
N MET A 282 -0.30 -6.63 10.87
CA MET A 282 -1.11 -7.42 11.82
C MET A 282 -0.49 -7.45 13.23
N PHE A 283 0.85 -7.51 13.34
CA PHE A 283 1.59 -7.50 14.61
C PHE A 283 2.45 -6.24 14.78
N TYR A 284 2.20 -5.19 14.02
CA TYR A 284 3.01 -3.98 14.02
C TYR A 284 3.09 -3.33 15.41
N PHE A 285 4.31 -3.04 15.91
CA PHE A 285 4.53 -2.55 17.28
C PHE A 285 4.08 -3.50 18.41
N CYS A 286 4.05 -4.81 18.21
CA CYS A 286 3.99 -5.76 19.32
C CYS A 286 5.37 -5.87 19.96
N THR A 287 5.80 -4.81 20.64
CA THR A 287 7.21 -4.59 21.02
C THR A 287 7.76 -5.61 21.98
N LYS A 288 6.94 -6.21 22.84
CA LYS A 288 7.34 -7.20 23.86
C LYS A 288 7.05 -8.65 23.47
N LEU A 289 6.52 -8.90 22.27
CA LEU A 289 6.22 -10.25 21.80
C LEU A 289 7.52 -10.98 21.43
N PRO A 290 7.95 -12.02 22.17
CA PRO A 290 9.26 -12.66 21.95
C PRO A 290 9.25 -13.67 20.81
N SER A 291 8.10 -14.25 20.49
CA SER A 291 7.88 -15.20 19.39
C SER A 291 6.43 -15.24 19.00
N ILE A 292 6.15 -15.66 17.79
CA ILE A 292 4.80 -15.88 17.25
C ILE A 292 4.83 -17.10 16.33
N ASP A 293 3.89 -18.01 16.52
CA ASP A 293 3.70 -19.18 15.65
C ASP A 293 2.75 -18.85 14.51
N VAL A 294 3.29 -18.66 13.32
CA VAL A 294 2.55 -18.43 12.07
C VAL A 294 2.59 -19.63 11.13
N SER A 295 3.01 -20.81 11.60
CA SER A 295 3.21 -22.02 10.80
C SER A 295 1.95 -22.50 10.05
N LYS A 296 0.77 -22.05 10.46
CA LYS A 296 -0.52 -22.34 9.80
C LYS A 296 -1.00 -21.25 8.84
N PHE A 297 -0.27 -20.14 8.73
CA PHE A 297 -0.69 -19.05 7.84
C PHE A 297 -0.54 -19.46 6.37
N ASP A 298 -1.65 -19.46 5.66
CA ASP A 298 -1.69 -19.62 4.22
C ASP A 298 -1.69 -18.23 3.57
N THR A 299 -0.60 -17.87 2.91
CA THR A 299 -0.41 -16.53 2.33
C THR A 299 -0.61 -16.47 0.82
N ARG A 300 -1.08 -17.59 0.18
CA ARG A 300 -1.21 -17.67 -1.28
C ARG A 300 -2.08 -16.59 -1.91
N ASN A 301 -3.05 -16.04 -1.19
CA ASN A 301 -3.97 -15.00 -1.66
C ASN A 301 -3.59 -13.59 -1.15
N VAL A 302 -2.55 -13.48 -0.33
CA VAL A 302 -2.15 -12.21 0.28
C VAL A 302 -1.43 -11.33 -0.74
N LYS A 303 -1.83 -10.05 -0.79
CA LYS A 303 -1.25 -9.02 -1.67
C LYS A 303 -0.29 -8.09 -0.95
N SER A 304 -0.49 -7.87 0.35
CA SER A 304 0.38 -7.01 1.16
C SER A 304 0.75 -7.71 2.47
N LEU A 305 2.05 -7.79 2.73
CA LEU A 305 2.65 -8.20 4.00
C LEU A 305 3.40 -7.02 4.65
N SER A 306 3.13 -5.80 4.18
CA SER A 306 3.83 -4.61 4.69
C SER A 306 3.62 -4.47 6.20
N TYR A 307 4.69 -4.12 6.92
CA TYR A 307 4.70 -3.95 8.38
C TYR A 307 4.28 -5.17 9.22
N LEU A 308 4.11 -6.38 8.63
CA LEU A 308 3.52 -7.54 9.33
C LEU A 308 4.13 -7.77 10.73
N PHE A 309 5.46 -7.74 10.85
CA PHE A 309 6.21 -7.85 12.11
C PHE A 309 6.98 -6.57 12.46
N GLY A 310 6.73 -5.47 11.74
CA GLY A 310 7.47 -4.23 11.95
C GLY A 310 7.41 -3.76 13.40
N GLN A 311 8.55 -3.27 13.95
CA GLN A 311 8.67 -2.80 15.33
C GLN A 311 8.40 -3.87 16.43
N CYS A 312 8.45 -5.16 16.09
CA CYS A 312 8.45 -6.24 17.07
C CYS A 312 9.85 -6.37 17.69
N ASN A 313 10.20 -5.45 18.57
CA ASN A 313 11.57 -5.25 19.04
C ASN A 313 12.16 -6.47 19.76
N GLU A 314 11.33 -7.21 20.52
CA GLU A 314 11.77 -8.38 21.28
C GLU A 314 11.59 -9.70 20.52
N LEU A 315 11.04 -9.70 19.30
CA LEU A 315 10.86 -10.87 18.46
C LEU A 315 12.23 -11.50 18.14
N ALA A 316 12.51 -12.64 18.76
CA ALA A 316 13.81 -13.31 18.64
C ALA A 316 13.88 -14.25 17.42
N SER A 317 12.74 -14.82 17.03
CA SER A 317 12.60 -15.71 15.88
C SER A 317 11.18 -15.75 15.35
N VAL A 318 11.05 -15.92 14.05
CA VAL A 318 9.77 -16.21 13.37
C VAL A 318 10.06 -17.07 12.14
N ASP A 319 9.28 -18.11 11.93
CA ASP A 319 9.39 -18.98 10.75
C ASP A 319 8.39 -18.54 9.67
N VAL A 320 8.92 -17.99 8.58
CA VAL A 320 8.17 -17.57 7.39
C VAL A 320 8.58 -18.36 6.13
N SER A 321 9.36 -19.42 6.29
CA SER A 321 9.90 -20.23 5.19
C SER A 321 8.80 -20.87 4.32
N HIS A 322 7.60 -21.06 4.88
CA HIS A 322 6.42 -21.62 4.17
C HIS A 322 5.53 -20.55 3.49
N PHE A 323 5.83 -19.26 3.66
CA PHE A 323 5.02 -18.19 3.07
C PHE A 323 5.04 -18.27 1.54
N ASN A 324 3.87 -18.33 0.93
CA ASN A 324 3.71 -18.20 -0.51
C ASN A 324 3.52 -16.70 -0.85
N THR A 325 4.51 -16.10 -1.48
CA THR A 325 4.52 -14.67 -1.78
C THR A 325 4.27 -14.35 -3.26
N GLN A 326 3.87 -15.36 -4.08
CA GLN A 326 3.68 -15.19 -5.53
C GLN A 326 2.70 -14.07 -5.92
N ASN A 327 1.72 -13.74 -5.06
CA ASN A 327 0.74 -12.69 -5.29
C ASN A 327 1.04 -11.39 -4.51
N VAL A 328 2.13 -11.36 -3.75
CA VAL A 328 2.51 -10.22 -2.94
C VAL A 328 3.12 -9.13 -3.83
N THR A 329 2.60 -7.92 -3.69
CA THR A 329 3.10 -6.73 -4.39
C THR A 329 3.83 -5.76 -3.44
N ASN A 330 3.60 -5.88 -2.14
CA ASN A 330 4.17 -4.98 -1.12
C ASN A 330 4.73 -5.77 0.07
N LEU A 331 6.06 -5.67 0.25
CA LEU A 331 6.83 -6.22 1.38
C LEU A 331 7.40 -5.11 2.28
N SER A 332 7.01 -3.85 2.07
CA SER A 332 7.63 -2.71 2.75
C SER A 332 7.58 -2.87 4.28
N SER A 333 8.72 -2.66 4.92
CA SER A 333 8.88 -2.65 6.39
C SER A 333 8.40 -3.92 7.11
N MET A 334 8.31 -5.08 6.41
CA MET A 334 7.77 -6.32 7.00
C MET A 334 8.49 -6.72 8.28
N PHE A 335 9.82 -6.52 8.36
CA PHE A 335 10.65 -6.83 9.53
C PHE A 335 11.33 -5.57 10.11
N CYS A 336 10.85 -4.37 9.75
CA CYS A 336 11.54 -3.16 10.19
C CYS A 336 11.60 -3.09 11.72
N TYR A 337 12.79 -2.76 12.27
CA TYR A 337 13.09 -2.67 13.70
C TYR A 337 12.77 -3.93 14.51
N CYS A 338 12.85 -5.12 13.91
CA CYS A 338 12.91 -6.39 14.66
C CYS A 338 14.30 -6.54 15.30
N LYS A 339 14.55 -5.75 16.35
CA LYS A 339 15.89 -5.57 16.94
C LYS A 339 16.48 -6.84 17.58
N SER A 340 15.64 -7.80 17.96
CA SER A 340 16.06 -9.06 18.57
C SER A 340 16.15 -10.20 17.58
N LEU A 341 15.61 -10.05 16.36
CA LEU A 341 15.60 -11.08 15.33
C LEU A 341 17.04 -11.36 14.85
N ALA A 342 17.51 -12.58 15.10
CA ALA A 342 18.90 -12.95 14.78
C ALA A 342 19.07 -13.43 13.34
N ALA A 343 18.03 -14.01 12.75
CA ALA A 343 17.97 -14.48 11.37
C ALA A 343 16.52 -14.64 10.93
N VAL A 344 16.29 -14.60 9.63
CA VAL A 344 15.01 -14.96 9.00
C VAL A 344 15.29 -15.68 7.69
N ASP A 345 14.53 -16.75 7.41
CA ASP A 345 14.61 -17.47 6.13
C ASP A 345 13.58 -16.92 5.16
N VAL A 346 14.06 -16.24 4.12
CA VAL A 346 13.27 -15.67 3.02
C VAL A 346 13.61 -16.30 1.66
N THR A 347 14.33 -17.44 1.67
CA THR A 347 14.80 -18.11 0.45
C THR A 347 13.69 -18.65 -0.43
N ASN A 348 12.47 -18.85 0.14
CA ASN A 348 11.26 -19.25 -0.60
C ASN A 348 10.38 -18.06 -1.07
N PHE A 349 10.77 -16.82 -0.78
CA PHE A 349 9.98 -15.68 -1.22
C PHE A 349 10.03 -15.51 -2.75
N ASP A 350 8.88 -15.63 -3.37
CA ASP A 350 8.70 -15.27 -4.78
C ASP A 350 8.41 -13.77 -4.87
N THR A 351 9.40 -12.99 -5.31
CA THR A 351 9.31 -11.52 -5.32
C THR A 351 9.06 -10.93 -6.71
N ARG A 352 8.78 -11.77 -7.71
CA ARG A 352 8.59 -11.32 -9.11
C ARG A 352 7.51 -10.25 -9.31
N ASN A 353 6.51 -10.19 -8.43
CA ASN A 353 5.40 -9.24 -8.49
C ASN A 353 5.54 -8.08 -7.50
N VAL A 354 6.62 -8.06 -6.69
CA VAL A 354 6.83 -7.04 -5.68
C VAL A 354 7.29 -5.74 -6.33
N THR A 355 6.63 -4.64 -5.97
CA THR A 355 6.96 -3.28 -6.41
C THR A 355 7.56 -2.43 -5.29
N ASP A 356 7.29 -2.74 -4.03
CA ASP A 356 7.80 -1.99 -2.87
C ASP A 356 8.47 -2.92 -1.85
N MET A 357 9.79 -2.72 -1.66
CA MET A 357 10.62 -3.39 -0.66
C MET A 357 11.23 -2.39 0.34
N SER A 358 10.68 -1.17 0.42
CA SER A 358 11.22 -0.13 1.29
C SER A 358 11.23 -0.58 2.76
N GLY A 359 12.35 -0.36 3.43
CA GLY A 359 12.50 -0.69 4.85
C GLY A 359 12.34 -2.15 5.22
N LEU A 360 12.34 -3.11 4.26
CA LEU A 360 12.02 -4.53 4.50
C LEU A 360 12.76 -5.10 5.71
N PHE A 361 14.06 -4.83 5.84
CA PHE A 361 14.91 -5.27 6.95
C PHE A 361 15.49 -4.11 7.77
N ASN A 362 14.95 -2.90 7.61
CA ASN A 362 15.44 -1.71 8.31
C ASN A 362 15.48 -1.94 9.84
N GLY A 363 16.64 -1.72 10.47
CA GLY A 363 16.81 -1.86 11.92
C GLY A 363 16.92 -3.29 12.43
N CYS A 364 17.13 -4.29 11.57
CA CYS A 364 17.44 -5.65 11.95
C CYS A 364 18.91 -5.77 12.40
N ASN A 365 19.23 -5.13 13.52
CA ASN A 365 20.63 -4.93 13.94
C ASN A 365 21.31 -6.16 14.56
N LYS A 366 20.68 -7.32 14.56
CA LYS A 366 21.33 -8.59 14.94
C LYS A 366 21.69 -9.48 13.75
N PHE A 367 21.22 -9.17 12.55
CA PHE A 367 21.61 -9.95 11.37
C PHE A 367 23.11 -9.84 11.14
N THR A 368 23.79 -10.97 11.06
CA THR A 368 25.21 -11.08 10.68
C THR A 368 25.37 -11.46 9.21
N SER A 369 24.39 -12.15 8.64
CA SER A 369 24.24 -12.49 7.22
C SER A 369 22.76 -12.52 6.88
N LEU A 370 22.43 -12.34 5.60
CA LEU A 370 21.08 -12.43 5.07
C LEU A 370 21.17 -12.94 3.64
N ASP A 371 20.42 -14.00 3.32
CA ASP A 371 20.34 -14.56 1.97
C ASP A 371 19.13 -13.98 1.23
N VAL A 372 19.39 -13.19 0.20
CA VAL A 372 18.42 -12.59 -0.72
C VAL A 372 18.71 -12.99 -2.18
N SER A 373 19.46 -14.09 -2.37
CA SER A 373 19.89 -14.55 -3.70
C SER A 373 18.73 -14.97 -4.61
N ASN A 374 17.58 -15.31 -4.03
CA ASN A 374 16.35 -15.65 -4.76
C ASN A 374 15.48 -14.44 -5.12
N PHE A 375 15.80 -13.23 -4.63
CA PHE A 375 14.95 -12.06 -4.88
C PHE A 375 14.99 -11.65 -6.36
N ASP A 376 13.82 -11.70 -7.00
CA ASP A 376 13.58 -11.13 -8.31
C ASP A 376 13.10 -9.70 -8.16
N THR A 377 13.98 -8.75 -8.47
CA THR A 377 13.71 -7.32 -8.23
C THR A 377 13.33 -6.53 -9.49
N ARG A 378 13.11 -7.23 -10.62
CA ARG A 378 12.82 -6.61 -11.94
C ARG A 378 11.61 -5.67 -11.95
N ASN A 379 10.69 -5.81 -11.01
CA ASN A 379 9.50 -4.98 -10.89
C ASN A 379 9.53 -4.01 -9.70
N VAL A 380 10.60 -4.01 -8.92
CA VAL A 380 10.72 -3.14 -7.75
C VAL A 380 10.99 -1.71 -8.16
N GLU A 381 10.16 -0.79 -7.65
CA GLU A 381 10.25 0.65 -7.87
C GLU A 381 10.84 1.39 -6.66
N ASN A 382 10.73 0.80 -5.46
CA ASN A 382 11.14 1.43 -4.20
C ASN A 382 11.96 0.45 -3.33
N MET A 383 13.23 0.81 -3.09
CA MET A 383 14.17 0.13 -2.19
C MET A 383 14.68 1.05 -1.07
N ASN A 384 13.92 2.14 -0.78
CA ASN A 384 14.30 3.07 0.29
C ASN A 384 14.56 2.32 1.60
N ALA A 385 15.70 2.55 2.22
CA ALA A 385 16.06 2.01 3.53
C ALA A 385 15.94 0.47 3.66
N MET A 386 16.00 -0.31 2.54
CA MET A 386 15.74 -1.75 2.55
C MET A 386 16.61 -2.52 3.57
N PHE A 387 17.89 -2.16 3.71
CA PHE A 387 18.84 -2.74 4.66
C PHE A 387 19.37 -1.70 5.67
N ALA A 388 18.67 -0.56 5.81
CA ALA A 388 19.10 0.50 6.73
C ALA A 388 19.27 -0.05 8.15
N ASP A 389 20.28 0.43 8.87
CA ASP A 389 20.59 0.03 10.26
C ASP A 389 20.69 -1.50 10.50
N CYS A 390 21.08 -2.26 9.45
CA CYS A 390 21.54 -3.64 9.62
C CYS A 390 23.00 -3.63 10.14
N SER A 391 23.21 -3.05 11.30
CA SER A 391 24.51 -2.59 11.80
C SER A 391 25.51 -3.71 12.12
N LYS A 392 25.05 -4.98 12.20
CA LYS A 392 25.90 -6.17 12.42
C LYS A 392 26.13 -6.99 11.16
N LEU A 393 25.50 -6.63 10.05
CA LEU A 393 25.64 -7.34 8.79
C LEU A 393 27.08 -7.21 8.26
N THR A 394 27.77 -8.33 8.10
CA THR A 394 29.19 -8.35 7.66
C THR A 394 29.33 -8.58 6.17
N THR A 395 28.37 -9.28 5.57
CA THR A 395 28.31 -9.61 4.14
C THR A 395 26.88 -9.52 3.65
N LEU A 396 26.70 -9.02 2.43
CA LEU A 396 25.41 -8.98 1.74
C LEU A 396 25.65 -9.11 0.24
N ASP A 397 25.05 -10.13 -0.38
CA ASP A 397 25.11 -10.31 -1.83
C ASP A 397 23.84 -9.76 -2.47
N VAL A 398 23.99 -8.70 -3.25
CA VAL A 398 22.93 -8.05 -4.05
C VAL A 398 23.24 -8.10 -5.55
N SER A 399 24.16 -8.99 -5.95
CA SER A 399 24.61 -9.10 -7.34
C SER A 399 23.52 -9.58 -8.32
N ASN A 400 22.42 -10.17 -7.80
CA ASN A 400 21.24 -10.56 -8.58
C ASN A 400 20.19 -9.46 -8.73
N PHE A 401 20.34 -8.32 -8.05
CA PHE A 401 19.31 -7.27 -8.07
C PHE A 401 19.24 -6.59 -9.45
N ASP A 402 18.06 -6.61 -10.03
CA ASP A 402 17.71 -5.81 -11.20
C ASP A 402 17.08 -4.49 -10.74
N THR A 403 17.82 -3.40 -10.88
CA THR A 403 17.40 -2.10 -10.36
C THR A 403 16.88 -1.16 -11.47
N ARG A 404 16.63 -1.66 -12.67
CA ARG A 404 16.22 -0.84 -13.84
C ARG A 404 14.96 -0.02 -13.62
N LYS A 405 14.03 -0.48 -12.75
CA LYS A 405 12.78 0.23 -12.42
C LYS A 405 12.85 1.02 -11.13
N VAL A 406 13.92 0.87 -10.36
CA VAL A 406 14.01 1.49 -9.04
C VAL A 406 14.18 3.00 -9.15
N GLU A 407 13.22 3.73 -8.60
CA GLU A 407 13.23 5.19 -8.54
C GLU A 407 13.83 5.72 -7.23
N ASN A 408 13.71 4.95 -6.15
CA ASN A 408 14.13 5.38 -4.81
C ASN A 408 15.05 4.34 -4.15
N MET A 409 16.32 4.72 -3.97
CA MET A 409 17.36 3.96 -3.27
C MET A 409 17.89 4.73 -2.05
N GLN A 410 17.16 5.76 -1.59
CA GLN A 410 17.59 6.57 -0.45
C GLN A 410 17.79 5.71 0.80
N ASN A 411 18.90 5.91 1.52
CA ASN A 411 19.24 5.22 2.76
C ASN A 411 19.34 3.68 2.65
N MET A 412 19.48 3.10 1.43
CA MET A 412 19.36 1.65 1.23
C MET A 412 20.28 0.84 2.14
N PHE A 413 21.50 1.31 2.39
CA PHE A 413 22.51 0.66 3.23
C PHE A 413 23.00 1.56 4.39
N ILE A 414 22.24 2.64 4.71
CA ILE A 414 22.63 3.54 5.81
C ILE A 414 22.85 2.77 7.10
N TYR A 415 23.92 3.09 7.86
CA TYR A 415 24.30 2.45 9.14
C TYR A 415 24.63 0.94 9.05
N CYS A 416 24.95 0.40 7.87
CA CYS A 416 25.54 -0.94 7.75
C CYS A 416 27.01 -0.93 8.18
N ASN A 417 27.25 -0.68 9.47
CA ASN A 417 28.56 -0.33 10.00
C ASN A 417 29.62 -1.44 9.90
N GLU A 418 29.19 -2.70 9.95
CA GLU A 418 30.09 -3.87 9.94
C GLU A 418 30.32 -4.41 8.51
N LEU A 419 29.63 -3.90 7.50
CA LEU A 419 29.74 -4.34 6.12
C LEU A 419 31.12 -3.95 5.57
N THR A 420 31.91 -4.94 5.14
CA THR A 420 33.31 -4.74 4.70
C THR A 420 33.43 -4.56 3.19
N SER A 421 32.50 -5.12 2.44
CA SER A 421 32.43 -5.02 0.97
C SER A 421 30.97 -5.07 0.53
N LEU A 422 30.68 -4.42 -0.59
CA LEU A 422 29.36 -4.41 -1.20
C LEU A 422 29.53 -4.28 -2.71
N ASP A 423 29.08 -5.29 -3.47
CA ASP A 423 29.10 -5.24 -4.93
C ASP A 423 27.78 -4.67 -5.45
N VAL A 424 27.83 -3.47 -5.98
CA VAL A 424 26.72 -2.74 -6.63
C VAL A 424 26.98 -2.51 -8.12
N THR A 425 27.94 -3.23 -8.70
CA THR A 425 28.30 -3.05 -10.13
C THR A 425 27.18 -3.44 -11.07
N ASN A 426 26.20 -4.24 -10.61
CA ASN A 426 25.00 -4.58 -11.37
C ASN A 426 23.85 -3.57 -11.26
N PHE A 427 24.00 -2.51 -10.45
CA PHE A 427 22.93 -1.53 -10.27
C PHE A 427 22.81 -0.63 -11.49
N ASP A 428 21.66 -0.71 -12.16
CA ASP A 428 21.25 0.21 -13.19
C ASP A 428 20.45 1.36 -12.56
N THR A 429 21.04 2.53 -12.52
CA THR A 429 20.48 3.67 -11.78
C THR A 429 19.88 4.74 -12.70
N ARG A 430 19.66 4.42 -13.99
CA ARG A 430 19.14 5.40 -14.99
C ARG A 430 17.78 5.98 -14.62
N ASN A 431 16.95 5.21 -13.92
CA ASN A 431 15.62 5.66 -13.46
C ASN A 431 15.62 6.17 -12.01
N ALA A 432 16.73 6.07 -11.31
CA ALA A 432 16.82 6.52 -9.93
C ALA A 432 16.70 8.03 -9.81
N LYS A 433 15.90 8.49 -8.86
CA LYS A 433 15.63 9.89 -8.54
C LYS A 433 16.21 10.30 -7.20
N MET A 434 16.29 9.36 -6.26
CA MET A 434 16.72 9.58 -4.87
C MET A 434 17.74 8.53 -4.43
N MET A 435 18.93 8.97 -4.00
CA MET A 435 20.04 8.16 -3.50
C MET A 435 20.67 8.75 -2.23
N GLY A 436 20.02 9.75 -1.61
CA GLY A 436 20.57 10.39 -0.40
C GLY A 436 20.82 9.35 0.70
N GLY A 437 21.99 9.45 1.36
CA GLY A 437 22.39 8.54 2.44
C GLY A 437 22.58 7.07 2.04
N MET A 438 22.63 6.74 0.73
CA MET A 438 22.65 5.34 0.27
C MET A 438 23.71 4.49 0.96
N PHE A 439 24.91 5.02 1.18
CA PHE A 439 26.04 4.37 1.85
C PHE A 439 26.45 5.10 3.14
N GLN A 440 25.59 6.00 3.66
CA GLN A 440 25.94 6.77 4.86
C GLN A 440 26.26 5.85 6.03
N ASP A 441 27.36 6.14 6.73
CA ASP A 441 27.86 5.37 7.89
C ASP A 441 28.11 3.87 7.62
N CYS A 442 28.39 3.48 6.36
CA CYS A 442 29.01 2.20 6.04
C CYS A 442 30.50 2.26 6.42
N SER A 443 30.79 2.28 7.71
CA SER A 443 32.08 2.71 8.24
C SER A 443 33.26 1.79 7.94
N LYS A 444 33.01 0.52 7.57
CA LYS A 444 34.05 -0.48 7.25
C LYS A 444 34.25 -0.76 5.76
N ILE A 445 33.38 -0.27 4.89
CA ILE A 445 33.58 -0.41 3.44
C ILE A 445 34.84 0.36 3.04
N THR A 446 35.73 -0.31 2.28
CA THR A 446 37.00 0.26 1.83
C THR A 446 36.95 0.76 0.38
N THR A 447 36.12 0.14 -0.44
CA THR A 447 36.03 0.43 -1.88
C THR A 447 34.58 0.34 -2.33
N LEU A 448 34.15 1.27 -3.19
CA LEU A 448 32.88 1.25 -3.91
C LEU A 448 33.11 1.39 -5.40
N ASP A 449 32.59 0.48 -6.19
CA ASP A 449 32.61 0.61 -7.66
C ASP A 449 31.23 1.07 -8.16
N LEU A 450 31.14 2.35 -8.48
CA LEU A 450 29.97 3.04 -9.03
C LEU A 450 30.16 3.36 -10.52
N SER A 451 31.07 2.65 -11.21
CA SER A 451 31.38 2.91 -12.63
C SER A 451 30.17 2.82 -13.55
N ASN A 452 29.13 2.13 -13.10
CA ASN A 452 27.87 1.95 -13.83
C ASN A 452 26.71 2.84 -13.34
N PHE A 453 26.95 3.67 -12.33
CA PHE A 453 25.90 4.58 -11.83
C PHE A 453 25.68 5.74 -12.80
N ASN A 454 24.50 5.78 -13.39
CA ASN A 454 24.00 6.93 -14.15
C ASN A 454 23.11 7.77 -13.24
N THR A 455 23.60 8.93 -12.84
CA THR A 455 22.91 9.78 -11.85
C THR A 455 22.29 11.04 -12.46
N LYS A 456 22.15 11.12 -13.78
CA LYS A 456 21.62 12.30 -14.49
C LYS A 456 20.21 12.71 -14.04
N GLN A 457 19.39 11.78 -13.53
CA GLN A 457 18.05 12.07 -13.04
C GLN A 457 17.98 12.18 -11.50
N VAL A 458 19.09 11.95 -10.81
CA VAL A 458 19.12 11.93 -9.34
C VAL A 458 19.19 13.35 -8.80
N TYR A 459 18.11 13.81 -8.18
CA TYR A 459 18.01 15.15 -7.61
C TYR A 459 18.28 15.18 -6.08
N ASN A 460 18.53 14.04 -5.45
CA ASN A 460 18.86 13.93 -4.03
C ASN A 460 19.97 12.90 -3.81
N MET A 461 21.18 13.37 -3.55
CA MET A 461 22.38 12.58 -3.21
C MET A 461 23.00 13.03 -1.87
N LYS A 462 22.24 13.78 -1.05
CA LYS A 462 22.73 14.31 0.24
C LYS A 462 23.29 13.19 1.11
N TYR A 463 24.44 13.44 1.76
CA TYR A 463 25.09 12.51 2.69
C TYR A 463 25.45 11.13 2.11
N MET A 464 25.47 10.94 0.78
CA MET A 464 25.55 9.62 0.15
C MET A 464 26.69 8.75 0.67
N PHE A 465 27.85 9.34 0.99
CA PHE A 465 29.04 8.65 1.52
C PHE A 465 29.42 9.11 2.93
N SER A 466 28.64 9.99 3.54
CA SER A 466 28.97 10.54 4.86
C SER A 466 29.20 9.43 5.89
N GLY A 467 30.26 9.53 6.69
CA GLY A 467 30.58 8.52 7.73
C GLY A 467 31.27 7.26 7.23
N CYS A 468 31.60 7.13 5.95
CA CYS A 468 32.39 6.01 5.41
C CYS A 468 33.87 6.16 5.78
N ARG A 469 34.21 5.86 7.03
CA ARG A 469 35.52 6.19 7.65
C ARG A 469 36.69 5.42 7.07
N GLU A 470 36.46 4.18 6.62
CA GLU A 470 37.49 3.31 6.03
C GLU A 470 37.52 3.38 4.50
N LEU A 471 36.61 4.14 3.88
CA LEU A 471 36.52 4.25 2.41
C LEU A 471 37.74 4.97 1.83
N THR A 472 38.50 4.25 1.00
CA THR A 472 39.69 4.75 0.34
C THR A 472 39.47 5.09 -1.12
N THR A 473 38.59 4.36 -1.80
CA THR A 473 38.43 4.47 -3.24
C THR A 473 36.97 4.38 -3.67
N ILE A 474 36.53 5.31 -4.52
CA ILE A 474 35.26 5.27 -5.24
C ILE A 474 35.56 5.30 -6.72
N TYR A 475 35.23 4.23 -7.46
CA TYR A 475 35.32 4.24 -8.92
C TYR A 475 34.03 4.82 -9.51
N ALA A 476 34.18 5.73 -10.49
CA ALA A 476 33.06 6.32 -11.22
C ALA A 476 33.45 6.70 -12.64
N THR A 477 32.44 6.93 -13.50
CA THR A 477 32.61 7.39 -14.89
C THR A 477 31.87 8.72 -15.10
N ASP A 478 31.88 9.24 -16.31
CA ASP A 478 31.11 10.44 -16.71
C ASP A 478 29.59 10.29 -16.53
N MET A 479 29.10 9.07 -16.31
CA MET A 479 27.68 8.83 -16.02
C MET A 479 27.30 9.28 -14.61
N PHE A 480 28.27 9.39 -13.68
CA PHE A 480 28.04 9.94 -12.35
C PHE A 480 27.99 11.47 -12.44
N ASP A 481 26.80 12.01 -12.61
CA ASP A 481 26.52 13.42 -12.83
C ASP A 481 25.74 13.98 -11.62
N THR A 482 26.23 15.08 -11.05
CA THR A 482 25.59 15.76 -9.92
C THR A 482 24.84 17.02 -10.32
N SER A 483 24.67 17.28 -11.61
CA SER A 483 24.04 18.52 -12.13
C SER A 483 22.55 18.63 -11.75
N ALA A 484 21.83 17.50 -11.61
CA ALA A 484 20.44 17.46 -11.20
C ALA A 484 20.23 17.59 -9.67
N GLU A 485 21.29 17.46 -8.85
CA GLU A 485 21.21 17.57 -7.40
C GLU A 485 20.77 18.98 -6.97
N ILE A 486 19.65 19.03 -6.25
CA ILE A 486 19.05 20.31 -5.80
C ILE A 486 19.44 20.69 -4.36
N TYR A 487 20.12 19.78 -3.65
CA TYR A 487 20.54 19.98 -2.25
C TYR A 487 22.06 20.12 -2.15
N ASP A 488 22.54 21.12 -1.43
CA ASP A 488 23.96 21.34 -1.17
C ASP A 488 24.33 20.86 0.23
N PHE A 489 24.18 19.54 0.49
CA PHE A 489 24.55 18.92 1.74
C PHE A 489 25.90 18.19 1.64
N PRO A 490 26.64 18.05 2.77
CA PRO A 490 27.93 17.36 2.77
C PRO A 490 27.78 15.89 2.33
N MET A 491 28.33 15.55 1.16
CA MET A 491 28.28 14.18 0.62
C MET A 491 29.37 13.30 1.25
N PHE A 492 30.53 13.88 1.63
CA PHE A 492 31.76 13.19 2.02
C PHE A 492 32.18 13.44 3.47
N SER A 493 31.31 13.94 4.34
CA SER A 493 31.64 14.17 5.74
C SER A 493 32.15 12.88 6.40
N GLY A 494 33.31 12.90 7.03
CA GLY A 494 33.88 11.72 7.69
C GLY A 494 34.61 10.70 6.82
N CYS A 495 34.79 10.95 5.50
CA CYS A 495 35.52 10.08 4.57
C CYS A 495 37.04 10.34 4.61
N TYR A 496 37.65 10.30 5.79
CA TYR A 496 39.02 10.78 6.02
C TYR A 496 40.10 10.06 5.23
N LYS A 497 39.88 8.83 4.75
CA LYS A 497 40.83 8.01 4.02
C LYS A 497 40.66 8.06 2.50
N LEU A 498 39.66 8.81 2.03
CA LEU A 498 39.32 8.82 0.61
C LEU A 498 40.40 9.48 -0.22
N VAL A 499 40.82 8.82 -1.29
CA VAL A 499 41.81 9.31 -2.24
C VAL A 499 41.34 9.01 -3.65
N GLY A 500 41.12 10.07 -4.43
CA GLY A 500 40.79 9.98 -5.85
C GLY A 500 41.82 10.73 -6.68
N ALA A 501 41.38 11.62 -7.58
CA ALA A 501 42.29 12.54 -8.28
C ALA A 501 43.03 13.48 -7.32
N VAL A 502 42.40 13.76 -6.16
CA VAL A 502 43.01 14.53 -5.06
C VAL A 502 42.72 13.81 -3.72
N PRO A 503 43.61 14.02 -2.71
CA PRO A 503 43.35 13.51 -1.37
C PRO A 503 42.20 14.28 -0.70
N PHE A 504 41.55 13.63 0.31
CA PHE A 504 40.45 14.21 1.06
C PHE A 504 40.85 15.52 1.75
N ASP A 505 39.98 16.53 1.61
CA ASP A 505 40.08 17.84 2.24
C ASP A 505 38.78 18.11 3.04
N GLY A 506 38.89 18.14 4.36
CA GLY A 506 37.72 18.32 5.27
C GLY A 506 36.99 19.66 5.11
N SER A 507 37.51 20.59 4.32
CA SER A 507 36.83 21.86 3.95
C SER A 507 35.97 21.75 2.69
N LYS A 508 36.08 20.64 1.92
CA LYS A 508 35.43 20.40 0.63
C LYS A 508 34.61 19.11 0.70
N LEU A 509 33.40 19.22 1.19
CA LEU A 509 32.57 18.04 1.51
C LEU A 509 31.41 17.83 0.55
N ASN A 510 31.18 18.76 -0.37
CA ASN A 510 29.97 18.80 -1.20
C ASN A 510 30.15 18.04 -2.52
N ARG A 511 29.08 18.00 -3.31
CA ARG A 511 28.98 17.34 -4.61
C ARG A 511 30.05 17.74 -5.66
N ASP A 512 30.63 18.93 -5.53
CA ASP A 512 31.68 19.39 -6.43
C ASP A 512 32.92 18.47 -6.44
N MET A 513 33.12 17.72 -5.35
CA MET A 513 34.18 16.74 -5.21
C MET A 513 33.81 15.35 -5.76
N ALA A 514 32.58 15.14 -6.23
CA ALA A 514 32.09 13.86 -6.76
C ALA A 514 32.45 13.67 -8.24
N ASN A 515 33.74 13.72 -8.55
CA ASN A 515 34.28 13.49 -9.89
C ASN A 515 35.70 12.90 -9.81
N TYR A 516 36.17 12.30 -10.91
CA TYR A 516 37.48 11.64 -11.01
C TYR A 516 38.57 12.51 -11.66
N THR A 517 38.30 13.78 -12.01
CA THR A 517 39.28 14.69 -12.62
C THR A 517 39.91 15.63 -11.60
N THR A 518 39.14 16.18 -10.71
CA THR A 518 39.57 17.18 -9.71
C THR A 518 39.01 16.85 -8.31
N GLY A 519 38.31 15.75 -8.16
CA GLY A 519 37.60 15.37 -6.94
C GLY A 519 38.11 14.09 -6.29
N TYR A 520 37.22 13.44 -5.52
CA TYR A 520 37.55 12.30 -4.67
C TYR A 520 37.35 10.95 -5.35
N PHE A 521 36.91 10.91 -6.62
CA PHE A 521 36.72 9.67 -7.33
C PHE A 521 37.99 9.22 -8.09
N THR A 522 38.05 7.93 -8.36
CA THR A 522 39.00 7.31 -9.27
C THR A 522 38.26 6.97 -10.57
N GLN A 523 38.92 7.16 -11.73
CA GLN A 523 38.30 6.83 -13.01
C GLN A 523 37.98 5.32 -13.07
N GLY A 524 36.71 4.98 -13.22
CA GLY A 524 36.20 3.63 -13.40
C GLY A 524 36.03 3.26 -14.86
N LYS A 525 35.58 2.03 -15.11
CA LYS A 525 35.28 1.52 -16.43
C LYS A 525 33.85 0.94 -16.43
N SER A 526 32.94 1.61 -17.12
CA SER A 526 31.57 1.10 -17.28
C SER A 526 31.54 -0.21 -18.07
N THR A 527 30.67 -1.10 -17.67
CA THR A 527 30.34 -2.36 -18.37
C THR A 527 29.04 -2.27 -19.14
N PHE A 528 28.41 -1.07 -19.19
CA PHE A 528 27.23 -0.84 -20.00
C PHE A 528 27.50 -1.14 -21.48
N GLY A 529 26.59 -1.87 -22.11
CA GLY A 529 26.66 -2.16 -23.52
C GLY A 529 25.35 -2.70 -24.08
N PRO A 530 25.14 -2.56 -25.39
CA PRO A 530 23.99 -3.15 -26.06
C PRO A 530 24.13 -4.67 -26.17
N TYR A 531 23.00 -5.36 -25.98
CA TYR A 531 22.88 -6.81 -26.19
C TYR A 531 21.49 -7.16 -26.69
N VAL A 532 21.35 -8.39 -27.22
CA VAL A 532 20.08 -8.95 -27.69
C VAL A 532 19.83 -10.26 -26.95
N ALA A 533 18.71 -10.37 -26.27
CA ALA A 533 18.30 -11.56 -25.53
C ALA A 533 17.14 -12.26 -26.25
N PHE A 534 17.17 -13.59 -26.32
CA PHE A 534 16.10 -14.42 -26.88
C PHE A 534 15.45 -15.23 -25.78
N ASP A 535 14.11 -15.14 -25.68
CA ASP A 535 13.30 -15.99 -24.81
C ASP A 535 12.64 -17.09 -25.63
N ALA A 536 13.12 -18.32 -25.44
CA ALA A 536 12.62 -19.48 -26.17
C ALA A 536 11.21 -19.91 -25.72
N THR A 537 10.68 -19.41 -24.60
CA THR A 537 9.36 -19.81 -24.11
C THR A 537 8.24 -19.21 -24.93
N ASP A 538 8.41 -18.00 -25.43
CA ASP A 538 7.41 -17.29 -26.23
C ASP A 538 7.90 -16.82 -27.60
N GLY A 539 9.19 -17.01 -27.90
CA GLY A 539 9.83 -16.58 -29.14
C GLY A 539 10.09 -15.07 -29.20
N THR A 540 10.30 -14.42 -28.07
CA THR A 540 10.56 -12.98 -28.01
C THR A 540 12.05 -12.68 -28.09
N LEU A 541 12.44 -11.81 -29.04
CA LEU A 541 13.79 -11.25 -29.16
C LEU A 541 13.79 -9.82 -28.61
N THR A 542 14.57 -9.56 -27.56
CA THR A 542 14.62 -8.25 -26.90
C THR A 542 15.95 -7.58 -27.08
N PHE A 543 15.94 -6.36 -27.63
CA PHE A 543 17.09 -5.47 -27.75
C PHE A 543 17.20 -4.60 -26.50
N CYS A 544 18.32 -4.68 -25.81
CA CYS A 544 18.56 -4.00 -24.54
C CYS A 544 19.90 -3.24 -24.54
N HIS A 545 19.98 -2.25 -23.66
CA HIS A 545 21.24 -1.60 -23.31
C HIS A 545 21.38 -1.66 -21.78
N GLY A 546 22.29 -2.44 -21.27
CA GLY A 546 22.41 -2.70 -19.84
C GLY A 546 23.79 -3.10 -19.37
N LEU A 547 23.90 -3.32 -18.06
CA LEU A 547 25.15 -3.53 -17.33
C LEU A 547 25.80 -4.89 -17.59
N LYS A 548 25.01 -5.92 -17.69
CA LYS A 548 25.48 -7.28 -17.84
C LYS A 548 24.68 -7.96 -18.95
N MET A 549 25.39 -8.40 -19.94
CA MET A 549 24.81 -9.27 -20.95
C MET A 549 24.43 -10.62 -20.29
N PRO A 550 23.16 -11.01 -20.29
CA PRO A 550 22.75 -12.32 -19.76
C PRO A 550 23.47 -13.49 -20.45
N ALA A 551 23.62 -14.61 -19.75
CA ALA A 551 24.14 -15.82 -20.38
C ALA A 551 23.23 -16.24 -21.55
N GLY A 552 23.84 -16.52 -22.72
CA GLY A 552 23.10 -16.84 -23.94
C GLY A 552 22.58 -15.64 -24.74
N ALA A 553 22.76 -14.41 -24.25
CA ALA A 553 22.46 -13.21 -25.04
C ALA A 553 23.56 -12.91 -26.07
N TYR A 554 23.22 -12.10 -27.07
CA TYR A 554 24.09 -11.78 -28.21
C TYR A 554 24.55 -10.34 -28.14
N LYS A 555 25.78 -10.08 -28.60
CA LYS A 555 26.25 -8.71 -28.90
C LYS A 555 25.63 -8.25 -30.21
N LEU A 556 25.49 -6.94 -30.39
CA LEU A 556 25.15 -6.40 -31.70
C LEU A 556 26.24 -6.79 -32.71
N ASN A 557 25.82 -7.06 -33.93
CA ASN A 557 26.74 -7.34 -35.02
C ASN A 557 27.40 -6.06 -35.54
N ASP A 558 28.62 -6.23 -36.04
CA ASP A 558 29.36 -5.16 -36.69
C ASP A 558 29.26 -5.28 -38.21
N ALA A 559 29.15 -4.17 -38.89
CA ALA A 559 29.15 -4.06 -40.35
C ALA A 559 28.21 -5.06 -41.03
N THR A 560 28.74 -5.99 -41.82
CA THR A 560 28.00 -6.94 -42.66
C THR A 560 28.09 -8.38 -42.14
N THR A 561 28.27 -8.59 -40.87
CA THR A 561 28.23 -9.93 -40.28
C THR A 561 26.80 -10.32 -39.94
N THR A 562 26.42 -11.57 -40.20
CA THR A 562 25.11 -12.10 -39.81
C THR A 562 25.02 -12.12 -38.30
N PRO A 563 23.94 -11.55 -37.70
CA PRO A 563 23.75 -11.56 -36.25
C PRO A 563 23.66 -12.99 -35.68
N GLY A 564 24.26 -13.20 -34.49
CA GLY A 564 24.22 -14.52 -33.84
C GLY A 564 22.79 -15.03 -33.56
N TRP A 565 21.85 -14.14 -33.16
CA TRP A 565 20.46 -14.50 -32.96
C TRP A 565 19.73 -14.92 -34.24
N ILE A 566 20.16 -14.45 -35.41
CA ILE A 566 19.61 -14.90 -36.70
C ILE A 566 20.18 -16.26 -37.07
N ALA A 567 21.45 -16.50 -36.81
CA ALA A 567 22.06 -17.79 -37.08
C ALA A 567 21.38 -18.94 -36.27
N ASP A 568 21.02 -18.63 -35.01
CA ASP A 568 20.52 -19.62 -34.06
C ASP A 568 18.98 -19.71 -34.00
N HIS A 569 18.23 -18.60 -34.16
CA HIS A 569 16.80 -18.53 -33.81
C HIS A 569 15.87 -17.90 -34.85
N LYS A 570 16.31 -17.64 -36.10
CA LYS A 570 15.48 -16.94 -37.11
C LYS A 570 14.08 -17.53 -37.31
N GLU A 571 13.92 -18.87 -37.17
CA GLU A 571 12.64 -19.56 -37.35
C GLU A 571 11.78 -19.53 -36.04
N ASP A 572 12.39 -19.31 -34.90
CA ASP A 572 11.72 -19.31 -33.61
C ASP A 572 11.23 -17.91 -33.20
N ILE A 573 11.79 -16.84 -33.80
CA ILE A 573 11.46 -15.45 -33.48
C ILE A 573 10.05 -15.11 -33.97
N LYS A 574 9.14 -14.83 -33.02
CA LYS A 574 7.74 -14.44 -33.25
C LYS A 574 7.49 -12.99 -32.97
N LYS A 575 8.23 -12.44 -32.03
CA LYS A 575 8.09 -11.07 -31.51
C LYS A 575 9.46 -10.43 -31.33
N VAL A 576 9.56 -9.13 -31.65
CA VAL A 576 10.74 -8.29 -31.35
C VAL A 576 10.31 -7.17 -30.41
N VAL A 577 11.12 -6.89 -29.40
CA VAL A 577 10.94 -5.79 -28.48
C VAL A 577 12.23 -4.94 -28.46
N PHE A 578 12.11 -3.67 -28.76
CA PHE A 578 13.14 -2.69 -28.44
C PHE A 578 12.82 -2.08 -27.07
N ASP A 579 13.52 -2.56 -26.04
CA ASP A 579 13.38 -2.02 -24.68
C ASP A 579 13.64 -0.51 -24.65
N ALA A 580 13.04 0.19 -23.69
CA ALA A 580 13.25 1.65 -23.56
C ALA A 580 14.74 2.00 -23.38
N SER A 581 15.53 1.12 -22.77
CA SER A 581 16.97 1.28 -22.61
C SER A 581 17.72 1.33 -23.92
N PHE A 582 17.18 0.72 -24.99
CA PHE A 582 17.83 0.69 -26.30
C PHE A 582 17.81 2.07 -27.01
N ALA A 583 16.98 3.00 -26.55
CA ALA A 583 16.93 4.37 -27.10
C ALA A 583 18.26 5.17 -26.98
N ASP A 584 19.15 4.72 -26.09
CA ASP A 584 20.49 5.31 -25.92
C ASP A 584 21.55 4.68 -26.84
N VAL A 585 21.19 3.60 -27.55
CA VAL A 585 22.10 2.87 -28.46
C VAL A 585 22.06 3.50 -29.83
N LYS A 586 23.24 3.72 -30.43
CA LYS A 586 23.43 4.18 -31.79
C LYS A 586 24.14 3.07 -32.59
N PRO A 587 23.41 2.10 -33.12
CA PRO A 587 24.04 1.07 -33.94
C PRO A 587 24.59 1.66 -35.24
N THR A 588 25.68 1.11 -35.72
CA THR A 588 26.28 1.49 -37.01
C THR A 588 25.81 0.60 -38.16
N SER A 589 25.19 -0.55 -37.82
CA SER A 589 24.68 -1.53 -38.76
C SER A 589 23.36 -2.14 -38.27
N CYS A 590 22.41 -2.30 -39.20
CA CYS A 590 21.20 -3.14 -39.03
C CYS A 590 21.19 -4.29 -40.03
N TYR A 591 22.36 -4.66 -40.54
CA TYR A 591 22.52 -5.72 -41.54
C TYR A 591 21.92 -7.04 -41.04
N GLN A 592 20.92 -7.59 -41.79
CA GLN A 592 20.25 -8.87 -41.52
C GLN A 592 19.62 -9.02 -40.13
N TRP A 593 19.28 -7.93 -39.42
CA TRP A 593 18.80 -8.05 -38.03
C TRP A 593 17.59 -8.97 -37.84
N PHE A 594 16.73 -9.09 -38.88
CA PHE A 594 15.55 -9.97 -38.86
C PHE A 594 15.46 -10.86 -40.11
N ALA A 595 16.55 -11.02 -40.85
CA ALA A 595 16.58 -11.77 -42.08
C ALA A 595 16.14 -13.24 -41.88
N GLY A 596 15.11 -13.69 -42.61
CA GLY A 596 14.57 -15.03 -42.50
C GLY A 596 13.68 -15.31 -41.30
N CYS A 597 13.31 -14.28 -40.52
CA CYS A 597 12.35 -14.43 -39.42
C CYS A 597 10.92 -14.60 -39.96
N THR A 598 10.65 -15.75 -40.54
CA THR A 598 9.38 -16.04 -41.24
C THR A 598 8.16 -16.01 -40.31
N ASN A 599 8.37 -16.25 -39.01
CA ASN A 599 7.31 -16.28 -37.99
C ASN A 599 7.18 -14.95 -37.25
N LEU A 600 7.99 -13.93 -37.53
CA LEU A 600 7.91 -12.63 -36.92
C LEU A 600 6.61 -11.92 -37.30
N THR A 601 5.76 -11.61 -36.33
CA THR A 601 4.46 -10.95 -36.53
C THR A 601 4.39 -9.56 -35.85
N THR A 602 5.18 -9.31 -34.82
CA THR A 602 5.04 -8.12 -33.97
C THR A 602 6.41 -7.52 -33.67
N ILE A 603 6.52 -6.19 -33.80
CA ILE A 603 7.66 -5.41 -33.35
C ILE A 603 7.15 -4.31 -32.41
N GLU A 604 7.57 -4.35 -31.15
CA GLU A 604 7.22 -3.37 -30.13
C GLU A 604 8.40 -2.44 -29.84
N GLY A 605 8.09 -1.21 -29.43
CA GLY A 605 9.11 -0.24 -29.03
C GLY A 605 10.02 0.20 -30.20
N PHE A 606 9.61 0.05 -31.45
CA PHE A 606 10.46 0.32 -32.64
C PHE A 606 11.04 1.75 -32.67
N LYS A 607 10.33 2.74 -32.09
CA LYS A 607 10.80 4.12 -31.89
C LYS A 607 12.08 4.24 -31.03
N ASN A 608 12.41 3.20 -30.25
CA ASN A 608 13.60 3.14 -29.43
C ASN A 608 14.86 2.74 -30.25
N LEU A 609 14.69 2.24 -31.48
CA LEU A 609 15.79 2.02 -32.40
C LEU A 609 16.19 3.35 -33.03
N LYS A 610 17.40 3.82 -32.72
CA LYS A 610 17.99 5.02 -33.31
C LYS A 610 18.93 4.63 -34.44
N THR A 611 18.65 5.09 -35.67
CA THR A 611 19.40 4.69 -36.87
C THR A 611 20.22 5.84 -37.48
N ASP A 612 20.35 6.94 -36.75
CA ASP A 612 21.09 8.14 -37.19
C ASP A 612 22.60 7.92 -37.44
N GLU A 613 23.18 6.81 -37.00
CA GLU A 613 24.57 6.40 -37.26
C GLU A 613 24.67 5.13 -38.14
N VAL A 614 23.53 4.58 -38.60
CA VAL A 614 23.51 3.34 -39.39
C VAL A 614 23.97 3.59 -40.82
N THR A 615 24.92 2.80 -41.30
CA THR A 615 25.44 2.85 -42.67
C THR A 615 24.93 1.74 -43.57
N THR A 616 24.42 0.62 -43.02
CA THR A 616 23.82 -0.46 -43.79
C THR A 616 22.56 -1.00 -43.13
N MET A 617 21.50 -1.14 -43.92
CA MET A 617 20.23 -1.80 -43.58
C MET A 617 19.96 -2.97 -44.55
N ALA A 618 21.01 -3.44 -45.24
CA ALA A 618 20.85 -4.50 -46.23
C ALA A 618 20.26 -5.76 -45.61
N SER A 619 19.22 -6.30 -46.24
CA SER A 619 18.46 -7.50 -45.84
C SER A 619 17.86 -7.40 -44.42
N MET A 620 17.64 -6.22 -43.87
CA MET A 620 17.20 -6.06 -42.47
C MET A 620 15.93 -6.85 -42.17
N PHE A 621 14.95 -6.81 -43.06
CA PHE A 621 13.67 -7.53 -42.93
C PHE A 621 13.47 -8.59 -44.05
N GLN A 622 14.54 -8.99 -44.72
CA GLN A 622 14.43 -9.98 -45.78
C GLN A 622 13.70 -11.24 -45.31
N ASP A 623 12.70 -11.72 -46.10
CA ASP A 623 11.88 -12.90 -45.81
C ASP A 623 11.12 -12.86 -44.44
N CYS A 624 10.79 -11.72 -43.93
CA CYS A 624 9.87 -11.57 -42.77
C CYS A 624 8.41 -11.81 -43.23
N LYS A 625 8.09 -13.08 -43.61
CA LYS A 625 6.80 -13.44 -44.22
C LYS A 625 5.60 -13.29 -43.30
N GLY A 626 5.79 -13.34 -41.98
CA GLY A 626 4.72 -13.17 -40.98
C GLY A 626 4.37 -11.70 -40.66
N LEU A 627 5.22 -10.74 -41.04
CA LEU A 627 5.05 -9.33 -40.71
C LEU A 627 3.99 -8.69 -41.62
N THR A 628 2.92 -8.15 -41.01
CA THR A 628 1.77 -7.56 -41.74
C THR A 628 1.81 -6.03 -41.75
N THR A 629 2.43 -5.40 -40.76
CA THR A 629 2.57 -3.95 -40.64
C THR A 629 3.94 -3.60 -40.11
N LEU A 630 4.50 -2.47 -40.53
CA LEU A 630 5.77 -1.92 -40.03
C LEU A 630 5.73 -0.39 -40.12
N ASP A 631 6.02 0.29 -39.02
CA ASP A 631 6.19 1.76 -38.99
C ASP A 631 7.63 2.13 -39.38
N ALA A 632 7.92 2.08 -40.67
CA ALA A 632 9.26 2.37 -41.21
C ALA A 632 9.65 3.87 -41.10
N LYS A 633 8.68 4.78 -40.88
CA LYS A 633 8.95 6.23 -40.74
C LYS A 633 9.90 6.58 -39.60
N THR A 634 10.03 5.70 -38.61
CA THR A 634 10.93 5.93 -37.48
C THR A 634 12.40 5.72 -37.80
N LEU A 635 12.72 5.17 -38.98
CA LEU A 635 14.10 4.92 -39.42
C LEU A 635 14.70 6.15 -40.07
N ASP A 636 15.81 6.63 -39.51
CA ASP A 636 16.67 7.63 -40.13
C ASP A 636 17.64 6.94 -41.10
N THR A 637 17.58 7.30 -42.37
CA THR A 637 18.38 6.68 -43.44
C THR A 637 19.44 7.62 -44.04
N GLN A 638 19.61 8.81 -43.44
CA GLN A 638 20.52 9.83 -44.01
C GLN A 638 21.94 9.34 -44.25
N LYS A 639 22.47 8.45 -43.38
CA LYS A 639 23.82 7.88 -43.50
C LYS A 639 23.87 6.51 -44.19
N VAL A 640 22.72 5.95 -44.54
CA VAL A 640 22.66 4.59 -45.10
C VAL A 640 23.13 4.58 -46.57
N THR A 641 24.16 3.79 -46.82
CA THR A 641 24.67 3.55 -48.18
C THR A 641 24.19 2.26 -48.82
N ASP A 642 23.76 1.29 -47.99
CA ASP A 642 23.30 -0.04 -48.51
C ASP A 642 21.95 -0.42 -47.90
N MET A 643 20.91 -0.45 -48.75
CA MET A 643 19.53 -0.90 -48.49
C MET A 643 19.13 -2.10 -49.35
N LYS A 644 20.13 -2.80 -49.92
CA LYS A 644 19.88 -3.95 -50.79
C LYS A 644 19.00 -4.96 -50.08
N ASP A 645 17.93 -5.46 -50.78
CA ASP A 645 17.01 -6.51 -50.31
C ASP A 645 16.36 -6.21 -48.95
N MET A 646 16.28 -4.92 -48.48
CA MET A 646 15.87 -4.57 -47.13
C MET A 646 14.52 -5.14 -46.70
N PHE A 647 13.53 -5.15 -47.57
CA PHE A 647 12.20 -5.71 -47.37
C PHE A 647 11.89 -6.89 -48.31
N ALA A 648 12.89 -7.41 -49.00
CA ALA A 648 12.67 -8.49 -49.96
C ALA A 648 11.97 -9.70 -49.32
N GLY A 649 10.91 -10.25 -49.95
CA GLY A 649 10.18 -11.40 -49.46
C GLY A 649 9.21 -11.15 -48.30
N CYS A 650 8.93 -9.88 -47.94
CA CYS A 650 7.91 -9.53 -46.95
C CYS A 650 6.49 -9.72 -47.55
N SER A 651 6.11 -10.96 -47.86
CA SER A 651 4.92 -11.29 -48.66
C SER A 651 3.58 -11.01 -47.96
N SER A 652 3.57 -10.82 -46.63
CA SER A 652 2.34 -10.49 -45.90
C SER A 652 2.18 -9.01 -45.57
N LEU A 653 3.19 -8.20 -45.83
CA LEU A 653 3.15 -6.76 -45.53
C LEU A 653 2.14 -6.08 -46.48
N THR A 654 1.16 -5.36 -45.91
CA THR A 654 0.03 -4.78 -46.68
C THR A 654 0.24 -3.29 -47.03
N ALA A 655 0.94 -2.56 -46.19
CA ALA A 655 1.31 -1.16 -46.42
C ALA A 655 2.72 -0.92 -45.93
N LEU A 656 3.47 -0.07 -46.63
CA LEU A 656 4.82 0.31 -46.26
C LEU A 656 5.04 1.77 -46.60
N ASP A 657 5.22 2.60 -45.58
CA ASP A 657 5.51 4.00 -45.74
C ASP A 657 7.00 4.25 -45.52
N VAL A 658 7.69 4.59 -46.58
CA VAL A 658 9.12 4.95 -46.62
C VAL A 658 9.31 6.40 -47.11
N SER A 659 8.28 7.24 -46.96
CA SER A 659 8.30 8.65 -47.38
C SER A 659 9.33 9.50 -46.66
N THR A 660 9.82 9.04 -45.50
CA THR A 660 10.86 9.69 -44.72
C THR A 660 12.29 9.25 -45.09
N PHE A 661 12.44 8.27 -46.00
CA PHE A 661 13.77 7.76 -46.36
C PHE A 661 14.56 8.77 -47.16
N ASP A 662 15.70 9.16 -46.62
CA ASP A 662 16.72 9.90 -47.40
C ASP A 662 17.63 8.93 -48.16
N THR A 663 17.57 8.97 -49.45
CA THR A 663 18.34 8.06 -50.35
C THR A 663 19.51 8.73 -51.01
N GLN A 664 19.85 9.97 -50.65
CA GLN A 664 20.92 10.72 -51.29
C GLN A 664 22.31 10.06 -51.21
N ASN A 665 22.53 9.31 -50.11
CA ASN A 665 23.79 8.58 -49.91
C ASN A 665 23.68 7.08 -50.27
N ALA A 666 22.54 6.63 -50.76
CA ALA A 666 22.34 5.21 -51.05
C ALA A 666 23.06 4.77 -52.33
N GLU A 667 24.03 3.87 -52.21
CA GLU A 667 24.76 3.26 -53.30
C GLU A 667 24.09 1.95 -53.81
N ARG A 668 23.33 1.27 -52.92
CA ARG A 668 22.73 -0.04 -53.21
C ARG A 668 21.28 -0.10 -52.70
N MET A 669 20.33 -0.26 -53.61
CA MET A 669 18.89 -0.42 -53.29
C MET A 669 18.27 -1.58 -54.13
N SER A 670 19.08 -2.40 -54.80
CA SER A 670 18.55 -3.48 -55.62
C SER A 670 17.74 -4.47 -54.81
N GLY A 671 16.58 -4.88 -55.30
CA GLY A 671 15.71 -5.88 -54.68
C GLY A 671 14.96 -5.40 -53.42
N MET A 672 15.05 -4.10 -53.04
CA MET A 672 14.56 -3.57 -51.77
C MET A 672 13.13 -4.00 -51.43
N PHE A 673 12.24 -4.06 -52.42
CA PHE A 673 10.82 -4.46 -52.29
C PHE A 673 10.48 -5.75 -53.07
N ALA A 674 11.47 -6.52 -53.52
CA ALA A 674 11.24 -7.72 -54.29
C ALA A 674 10.39 -8.73 -53.51
N GLY A 675 9.29 -9.25 -54.07
CA GLY A 675 8.43 -10.22 -53.39
C GLY A 675 7.52 -9.67 -52.28
N CYS A 676 7.33 -8.36 -52.19
CA CYS A 676 6.32 -7.74 -51.34
C CYS A 676 4.93 -7.81 -51.97
N GLU A 677 4.37 -9.04 -52.10
CA GLU A 677 3.21 -9.33 -52.96
C GLU A 677 1.90 -8.65 -52.52
N LYS A 678 1.77 -8.31 -51.24
CA LYS A 678 0.56 -7.69 -50.66
C LYS A 678 0.66 -6.18 -50.42
N VAL A 679 1.79 -5.59 -50.69
CA VAL A 679 1.93 -4.11 -50.59
C VAL A 679 1.11 -3.47 -51.70
N THR A 680 -0.02 -2.89 -51.34
CA THR A 680 -0.90 -2.14 -52.27
C THR A 680 -0.65 -0.65 -52.26
N GLU A 681 -0.04 -0.15 -51.18
CA GLU A 681 0.31 1.24 -51.00
C GLU A 681 1.79 1.36 -50.62
N LEU A 682 2.56 2.02 -51.46
CA LEU A 682 3.98 2.34 -51.24
C LEU A 682 4.14 3.85 -51.34
N GLU A 683 4.39 4.51 -50.23
CA GLU A 683 4.66 5.94 -50.25
C GLU A 683 6.17 6.18 -50.36
N LEU A 684 6.53 6.83 -51.45
CA LEU A 684 7.91 7.24 -51.78
C LEU A 684 7.94 8.76 -51.91
N SER A 685 8.79 9.45 -51.17
CA SER A 685 9.02 10.88 -51.37
C SER A 685 10.45 11.13 -51.79
N GLY A 686 10.65 11.50 -53.03
CA GLY A 686 11.91 12.02 -53.59
C GLY A 686 12.77 11.07 -54.28
#